data_a7c709776f8ef6f45730be6b22ab4699
#
_entry.id   a7c709776f8ef6f45730be6b22ab4699
#
_cell.length_a   1.000
_cell.length_b   1.000
_cell.length_c   1.000
_cell.angle_alpha   90.00
_cell.angle_beta   90.00
_cell.angle_gamma   90.00
#
_symmetry.space_group_name_H-M   'P 1'
#
loop_
_entity.id
_entity.type
_entity.pdbx_description
1 polymer ?
#
loop_
_entity_poly.entity_id
_entity_poly.type
_entity_poly.pdbx_seq_one_letter_code
_entity_poly.pdbx_strand_id
1 'polypeptide(L)'
;MEVFFLIVLLFVMASALASGFPVAFALPGAAIITMAVAGISGYLIAGNSSIYFTQDGPIGWITSAITNFRSTYWDVERDTLIAIPLFIYMGLMLQKSKIAEELLITMGQLFGKVPGGLGISVILVGGLLAATTGIVGATVIAMGLISLPAMLRNNYKQSLATGIITASGTLGQIIPPSIVLIIIADQLSNASDIANSLRIQDYKMFTGESTMPSQFSVTSTSAGEMFLGSLIPGLILVGLYVSYVLIYALLNPKSAPPLSIEKSFEKAFYKKVFFSLIPPLVLIVIVLGSILYGIATVNQAGAIGAIGATIMAGYKLYPDKKHTYTPATIALISTFVILVLHSFFNLNIKQTLTSYNQIGVLIASIAVIALIISIIWSFWRAFKIDNTLRDVSSETTITTTLVFIILIGAAMLTAGFRAFGGEELVREFLLSLPGGFWTQFIVVMALIFILGFFIDYLEIAIVVIPIVTPILLLDPAANITALWLGVMIGLNMQTSFLTPPFGFSLFYLRGVAPTAVKTTEIWKGAIPFIGLQLFALVIIGYLPSIANYLPARSYLTSDVSPPPTNPKLEKCIINYQFGIFDKDKSKLIQSIENNKNLDISFLPQDKKELLQNHIRLALQVFPMVDNVKNKKNKLDDFSKDYYDLHTNVRKLQRQIYFIENKIKILKDDIKIYEKTNTSAIQKITNTINDLQKEIQQIQNQIPKEWKDKYANYKKLQKEYLQSLKQYMKNTDESYLQLMNLKKEIQDIKNINLIIAEIEQLNNNLFKFSKEELNEKLNKILEQTDKLSGMASVSDAIYAATEKTKNNAIEEIRSLNNNALDLLKQDIKWREIAFQQLLPSLNKYEKEIRDTIGLRSQTNLTKEQAIYVAECNAHHEDISLHF
;
A
#
# COMPACT_ATOMS: atom_id res chain seq x y z
N MET A 1 -34.60 -14.98 17.03
CA MET A 1 -34.62 -13.75 17.89
C MET A 1 -33.45 -12.86 17.60
N GLU A 2 -32.27 -13.39 17.27
CA GLU A 2 -31.06 -12.65 16.88
C GLU A 2 -31.33 -11.70 15.71
N VAL A 3 -31.93 -12.20 14.62
CA VAL A 3 -32.31 -11.38 13.44
C VAL A 3 -33.30 -10.28 13.84
N PHE A 4 -34.18 -10.51 14.80
CA PHE A 4 -35.09 -9.48 15.30
C PHE A 4 -34.30 -8.33 15.96
N PHE A 5 -33.34 -8.63 16.85
CA PHE A 5 -32.53 -7.61 17.47
C PHE A 5 -31.58 -6.90 16.48
N LEU A 6 -31.13 -7.62 15.46
CA LEU A 6 -30.40 -7.01 14.33
C LEU A 6 -31.27 -5.97 13.60
N ILE A 7 -32.52 -6.29 13.31
CA ILE A 7 -33.49 -5.35 12.71
C ILE A 7 -33.74 -4.17 13.64
N VAL A 8 -33.90 -4.41 14.96
CA VAL A 8 -34.08 -3.36 15.96
C VAL A 8 -32.85 -2.44 15.99
N LEU A 9 -31.63 -2.99 15.94
CA LEU A 9 -30.38 -2.22 15.90
C LEU A 9 -30.39 -1.24 14.69
N LEU A 10 -30.69 -1.75 13.51
CA LEU A 10 -30.73 -0.96 12.28
C LEU A 10 -31.88 0.06 12.31
N PHE A 11 -33.03 -0.30 12.84
CA PHE A 11 -34.17 0.58 12.95
C PHE A 11 -33.94 1.73 13.94
N VAL A 12 -33.37 1.45 15.12
CA VAL A 12 -33.00 2.48 16.09
C VAL A 12 -31.96 3.44 15.53
N MET A 13 -30.94 2.89 14.85
CA MET A 13 -29.93 3.71 14.17
C MET A 13 -30.57 4.60 13.09
N ALA A 14 -31.36 4.02 12.19
CA ALA A 14 -32.01 4.76 11.11
C ALA A 14 -32.97 5.83 11.65
N SER A 15 -33.73 5.53 12.72
CA SER A 15 -34.63 6.46 13.35
C SER A 15 -33.90 7.63 14.01
N ALA A 16 -32.76 7.36 14.68
CA ALA A 16 -31.93 8.38 15.27
C ALA A 16 -31.36 9.32 14.20
N LEU A 17 -30.84 8.76 13.09
CA LEU A 17 -30.32 9.54 11.97
C LEU A 17 -31.42 10.37 11.28
N ALA A 18 -32.58 9.76 11.02
CA ALA A 18 -33.71 10.44 10.39
C ALA A 18 -34.27 11.58 11.25
N SER A 19 -34.13 11.51 12.59
CA SER A 19 -34.50 12.58 13.51
C SER A 19 -33.52 13.75 13.56
N GLY A 20 -32.41 13.67 12.80
CA GLY A 20 -31.34 14.66 12.79
C GLY A 20 -30.38 14.56 13.98
N PHE A 21 -30.38 13.44 14.69
CA PHE A 21 -29.44 13.21 15.78
C PHE A 21 -28.02 13.06 15.23
N PRO A 22 -27.00 13.72 15.85
CA PRO A 22 -25.63 13.60 15.32
C PRO A 22 -25.15 12.16 15.27
N VAL A 23 -24.56 11.76 14.15
CA VAL A 23 -24.09 10.39 13.88
C VAL A 23 -23.12 9.90 14.96
N ALA A 24 -22.24 10.78 15.42
CA ALA A 24 -21.29 10.50 16.51
C ALA A 24 -21.95 9.89 17.77
N PHE A 25 -23.23 10.19 18.02
CA PHE A 25 -24.00 9.66 19.16
C PHE A 25 -25.05 8.62 18.72
N ALA A 26 -25.57 8.73 17.50
CA ALA A 26 -26.57 7.81 16.97
C ALA A 26 -26.02 6.37 16.87
N LEU A 27 -24.79 6.19 16.39
CA LEU A 27 -24.16 4.88 16.21
C LEU A 27 -23.93 4.15 17.56
N PRO A 28 -23.20 4.71 18.54
CA PRO A 28 -23.00 4.05 19.82
C PRO A 28 -24.30 3.94 20.61
N GLY A 29 -25.19 4.95 20.52
CA GLY A 29 -26.49 4.94 21.19
C GLY A 29 -27.38 3.80 20.73
N ALA A 30 -27.49 3.59 19.42
CA ALA A 30 -28.24 2.45 18.86
C ALA A 30 -27.68 1.10 19.34
N ALA A 31 -26.36 0.96 19.34
CA ALA A 31 -25.71 -0.25 19.84
C ALA A 31 -26.00 -0.48 21.33
N ILE A 32 -25.76 0.52 22.19
CA ILE A 32 -25.98 0.43 23.64
C ILE A 32 -27.44 0.08 23.97
N ILE A 33 -28.40 0.80 23.36
CA ILE A 33 -29.83 0.56 23.61
C ILE A 33 -30.22 -0.84 23.21
N THR A 34 -29.86 -1.25 22.00
CA THR A 34 -30.27 -2.58 21.49
C THR A 34 -29.62 -3.71 22.28
N MET A 35 -28.31 -3.59 22.61
CA MET A 35 -27.61 -4.59 23.42
C MET A 35 -28.20 -4.70 24.85
N ALA A 36 -28.53 -3.56 25.46
CA ALA A 36 -29.18 -3.54 26.77
C ALA A 36 -30.56 -4.19 26.72
N VAL A 37 -31.40 -3.84 25.75
CA VAL A 37 -32.74 -4.43 25.58
C VAL A 37 -32.65 -5.92 25.32
N ALA A 38 -31.74 -6.37 24.44
CA ALA A 38 -31.55 -7.78 24.17
C ALA A 38 -31.06 -8.57 25.41
N GLY A 39 -30.10 -8.05 26.15
CA GLY A 39 -29.58 -8.67 27.38
C GLY A 39 -30.62 -8.73 28.50
N ILE A 40 -31.36 -7.64 28.75
CA ILE A 40 -32.43 -7.58 29.78
C ILE A 40 -33.57 -8.52 29.39
N SER A 41 -34.02 -8.50 28.12
CA SER A 41 -35.12 -9.38 27.69
C SER A 41 -34.71 -10.87 27.74
N GLY A 42 -33.46 -11.18 27.39
CA GLY A 42 -32.92 -12.54 27.54
C GLY A 42 -32.90 -13.02 28.98
N TYR A 43 -32.47 -12.15 29.91
CA TYR A 43 -32.50 -12.45 31.35
C TYR A 43 -33.91 -12.66 31.88
N LEU A 44 -34.84 -11.76 31.53
CA LEU A 44 -36.21 -11.80 32.04
C LEU A 44 -37.03 -12.99 31.47
N ILE A 45 -36.83 -13.30 30.17
CA ILE A 45 -37.65 -14.32 29.48
C ILE A 45 -37.05 -15.71 29.62
N ALA A 46 -35.71 -15.82 29.54
CA ALA A 46 -35.03 -17.11 29.45
C ALA A 46 -34.00 -17.36 30.57
N GLY A 47 -33.86 -16.43 31.53
CA GLY A 47 -32.92 -16.55 32.65
C GLY A 47 -31.43 -16.40 32.23
N ASN A 48 -31.14 -16.05 30.98
CA ASN A 48 -29.79 -15.90 30.45
C ASN A 48 -29.68 -14.67 29.55
N SER A 49 -28.82 -13.72 29.94
CA SER A 49 -28.62 -12.47 29.20
C SER A 49 -27.94 -12.64 27.83
N SER A 50 -27.33 -13.78 27.57
CA SER A 50 -26.60 -14.04 26.33
C SER A 50 -27.38 -14.83 25.27
N ILE A 51 -28.61 -15.20 25.54
CA ILE A 51 -29.38 -16.13 24.72
C ILE A 51 -29.75 -15.63 23.32
N TYR A 52 -29.78 -14.33 23.14
CA TYR A 52 -30.13 -13.69 21.86
C TYR A 52 -28.93 -13.21 21.06
N PHE A 53 -27.74 -13.68 21.44
CA PHE A 53 -26.47 -13.34 20.81
C PHE A 53 -25.85 -14.58 20.19
N THR A 54 -25.23 -14.40 19.02
CA THR A 54 -24.47 -15.47 18.34
C THR A 54 -23.05 -15.61 18.89
N GLN A 55 -22.52 -14.56 19.49
CA GLN A 55 -21.16 -14.49 20.05
C GLN A 55 -21.16 -13.72 21.37
N ASP A 56 -20.46 -14.24 22.37
CA ASP A 56 -20.02 -13.63 23.64
C ASP A 56 -21.03 -12.78 24.47
N GLY A 57 -22.22 -12.51 23.98
CA GLY A 57 -23.27 -11.76 24.69
C GLY A 57 -22.89 -10.32 25.06
N PRO A 58 -23.61 -9.69 26.03
CA PRO A 58 -23.37 -8.29 26.42
C PRO A 58 -21.98 -8.03 26.99
N ILE A 59 -21.39 -8.99 27.72
CA ILE A 59 -20.05 -8.86 28.33
C ILE A 59 -18.97 -8.84 27.24
N GLY A 60 -19.05 -9.77 26.27
CA GLY A 60 -18.15 -9.81 25.14
C GLY A 60 -18.22 -8.54 24.30
N TRP A 61 -19.42 -7.99 24.08
CA TRP A 61 -19.59 -6.72 23.38
C TRP A 61 -18.92 -5.54 24.11
N ILE A 62 -19.11 -5.43 25.46
CA ILE A 62 -18.44 -4.39 26.26
C ILE A 62 -16.93 -4.53 26.17
N THR A 63 -16.40 -5.75 26.26
CA THR A 63 -14.97 -6.03 26.13
C THR A 63 -14.44 -5.61 24.76
N SER A 64 -15.15 -5.95 23.69
CA SER A 64 -14.86 -5.52 22.33
C SER A 64 -14.87 -3.98 22.18
N ALA A 65 -15.88 -3.33 22.76
CA ALA A 65 -16.00 -1.87 22.72
C ALA A 65 -14.81 -1.18 23.43
N ILE A 66 -14.41 -1.67 24.61
CA ILE A 66 -13.25 -1.17 25.36
C ILE A 66 -11.95 -1.42 24.59
N THR A 67 -11.78 -2.59 23.98
CA THR A 67 -10.60 -2.92 23.16
C THR A 67 -10.49 -1.99 21.95
N ASN A 68 -11.60 -1.74 21.26
CA ASN A 68 -11.65 -0.82 20.12
C ASN A 68 -11.37 0.63 20.52
N PHE A 69 -11.88 1.06 21.69
CA PHE A 69 -11.54 2.37 22.25
C PHE A 69 -10.04 2.49 22.53
N ARG A 70 -9.45 1.47 23.16
CA ARG A 70 -8.03 1.42 23.44
C ARG A 70 -7.20 1.47 22.16
N SER A 71 -7.54 0.67 21.15
CA SER A 71 -6.80 0.64 19.87
C SER A 71 -6.90 1.95 19.09
N THR A 72 -7.99 2.72 19.27
CA THR A 72 -8.16 4.01 18.60
C THR A 72 -7.35 5.13 19.25
N TYR A 73 -7.28 5.17 20.61
CA TYR A 73 -6.67 6.28 21.33
C TYR A 73 -5.28 5.98 21.92
N TRP A 74 -4.96 4.70 22.21
CA TRP A 74 -3.73 4.31 22.91
C TRP A 74 -2.75 3.49 22.11
N ASP A 75 -3.13 3.09 20.91
CA ASP A 75 -2.22 2.34 20.06
C ASP A 75 -1.29 3.31 19.33
N VAL A 76 -0.07 3.43 19.85
CA VAL A 76 0.97 4.33 19.34
C VAL A 76 1.41 3.92 17.93
N GLU A 77 1.14 2.70 17.51
CA GLU A 77 1.49 2.17 16.19
C GLU A 77 0.50 2.59 15.08
N ARG A 78 -0.65 3.17 15.45
CA ARG A 78 -1.61 3.73 14.48
C ARG A 78 -1.22 5.13 13.98
N ASP A 79 -0.02 5.24 13.45
CA ASP A 79 0.50 6.46 12.83
C ASP A 79 -0.47 7.08 11.80
N THR A 80 -1.25 6.25 11.14
CA THR A 80 -2.20 6.68 10.09
C THR A 80 -3.25 7.67 10.62
N LEU A 81 -3.74 7.49 11.86
CA LEU A 81 -4.75 8.36 12.45
C LEU A 81 -4.19 9.74 12.82
N ILE A 82 -2.88 9.84 13.14
CA ILE A 82 -2.20 11.10 13.42
C ILE A 82 -2.11 11.99 12.17
N ALA A 83 -2.10 11.39 10.99
CA ALA A 83 -2.08 12.11 9.73
C ALA A 83 -3.36 12.95 9.51
N ILE A 84 -4.52 12.49 10.03
CA ILE A 84 -5.82 13.16 9.84
C ILE A 84 -5.79 14.62 10.32
N PRO A 85 -5.49 14.94 11.60
CA PRO A 85 -5.43 16.33 12.05
C PRO A 85 -4.39 17.16 11.31
N LEU A 86 -3.26 16.57 10.89
CA LEU A 86 -2.20 17.29 10.19
C LEU A 86 -2.66 17.72 8.78
N PHE A 87 -3.33 16.86 8.04
CA PHE A 87 -3.87 17.19 6.72
C PHE A 87 -5.08 18.15 6.82
N ILE A 88 -5.96 17.99 7.81
CA ILE A 88 -7.04 18.96 8.08
C ILE A 88 -6.43 20.34 8.34
N TYR A 89 -5.45 20.44 9.22
CA TYR A 89 -4.75 21.68 9.52
C TYR A 89 -4.12 22.30 8.28
N MET A 90 -3.41 21.50 7.47
CA MET A 90 -2.80 21.95 6.21
C MET A 90 -3.85 22.57 5.28
N GLY A 91 -4.96 21.87 5.05
CA GLY A 91 -6.03 22.32 4.16
C GLY A 91 -6.69 23.61 4.64
N LEU A 92 -7.08 23.66 5.92
CA LEU A 92 -7.70 24.82 6.54
C LEU A 92 -6.75 26.04 6.56
N MET A 93 -5.46 25.83 6.80
CA MET A 93 -4.44 26.87 6.76
C MET A 93 -4.31 27.49 5.36
N LEU A 94 -4.27 26.67 4.31
CA LEU A 94 -4.23 27.15 2.91
C LEU A 94 -5.52 27.89 2.53
N GLN A 95 -6.66 27.46 3.03
CA GLN A 95 -7.95 28.08 2.78
C GLN A 95 -8.08 29.44 3.51
N LYS A 96 -7.88 29.47 4.82
CA LYS A 96 -8.06 30.67 5.67
C LYS A 96 -7.00 31.74 5.38
N SER A 97 -5.82 31.39 4.89
CA SER A 97 -4.79 32.34 4.46
C SER A 97 -5.04 32.99 3.10
N LYS A 98 -6.19 32.72 2.45
CA LYS A 98 -6.57 33.24 1.11
C LYS A 98 -5.62 32.84 -0.04
N ILE A 99 -4.79 31.83 0.18
CA ILE A 99 -3.92 31.27 -0.88
C ILE A 99 -4.78 30.65 -1.96
N ALA A 100 -5.79 29.91 -1.55
CA ALA A 100 -6.77 29.26 -2.41
C ALA A 100 -7.53 30.25 -3.32
N GLU A 101 -7.97 31.35 -2.75
CA GLU A 101 -8.68 32.41 -3.47
C GLU A 101 -7.81 33.09 -4.54
N GLU A 102 -6.57 33.43 -4.19
CA GLU A 102 -5.64 34.03 -5.16
C GLU A 102 -5.27 33.09 -6.29
N LEU A 103 -5.08 31.80 -5.96
CA LEU A 103 -4.80 30.77 -6.95
C LEU A 103 -5.92 30.71 -7.99
N LEU A 104 -7.17 30.71 -7.55
CA LEU A 104 -8.33 30.65 -8.41
C LEU A 104 -8.45 31.86 -9.33
N ILE A 105 -8.27 33.07 -8.79
CA ILE A 105 -8.29 34.32 -9.57
C ILE A 105 -7.17 34.33 -10.62
N THR A 106 -5.97 33.91 -10.21
CA THR A 106 -4.79 33.90 -11.08
C THR A 106 -4.93 32.87 -12.21
N MET A 107 -5.40 31.69 -11.91
CA MET A 107 -5.67 30.64 -12.90
C MET A 107 -6.81 31.02 -13.85
N GLY A 108 -7.86 31.68 -13.32
CA GLY A 108 -8.95 32.23 -14.14
C GLY A 108 -8.44 33.25 -15.16
N GLN A 109 -7.47 34.07 -14.79
CA GLN A 109 -6.83 35.02 -15.70
C GLN A 109 -5.91 34.30 -16.72
N LEU A 110 -5.19 33.25 -16.30
CA LEU A 110 -4.27 32.51 -17.17
C LEU A 110 -5.00 31.81 -18.33
N PHE A 111 -6.08 31.11 -18.02
CA PHE A 111 -6.88 30.39 -19.01
C PHE A 111 -7.99 31.25 -19.65
N GLY A 112 -8.18 32.47 -19.19
CA GLY A 112 -9.35 33.30 -19.55
C GLY A 112 -9.59 33.51 -21.05
N LYS A 113 -8.53 33.50 -21.88
CA LYS A 113 -8.64 33.64 -23.35
C LYS A 113 -9.24 32.39 -24.04
N VAL A 114 -9.24 31.25 -23.36
CA VAL A 114 -9.74 30.01 -23.94
C VAL A 114 -11.26 29.92 -23.68
N PRO A 115 -12.09 29.51 -24.65
CA PRO A 115 -13.48 29.20 -24.38
C PRO A 115 -13.59 28.12 -23.31
N GLY A 116 -14.42 28.35 -22.27
CA GLY A 116 -14.44 27.45 -21.11
C GLY A 116 -13.29 27.61 -20.14
N GLY A 117 -12.31 28.48 -20.41
CA GLY A 117 -11.08 28.61 -19.64
C GLY A 117 -11.28 28.90 -18.15
N LEU A 118 -12.26 29.73 -17.78
CA LEU A 118 -12.60 29.94 -16.37
C LEU A 118 -13.13 28.65 -15.72
N GLY A 119 -13.94 27.84 -16.43
CA GLY A 119 -14.40 26.55 -15.95
C GLY A 119 -13.27 25.54 -15.78
N ILE A 120 -12.32 25.49 -16.73
CA ILE A 120 -11.10 24.68 -16.63
C ILE A 120 -10.28 25.09 -15.41
N SER A 121 -10.11 26.39 -15.17
CA SER A 121 -9.40 26.91 -13.98
C SER A 121 -10.07 26.46 -12.69
N VAL A 122 -11.42 26.49 -12.64
CA VAL A 122 -12.20 26.02 -11.49
C VAL A 122 -11.99 24.54 -11.23
N ILE A 123 -11.93 23.69 -12.27
CA ILE A 123 -11.65 22.25 -12.12
C ILE A 123 -10.25 22.02 -11.60
N LEU A 124 -9.23 22.65 -12.19
CA LEU A 124 -7.83 22.45 -11.80
C LEU A 124 -7.57 22.94 -10.37
N VAL A 125 -8.04 24.14 -10.06
CA VAL A 125 -7.89 24.71 -8.71
C VAL A 125 -8.76 23.97 -7.71
N GLY A 126 -9.98 23.59 -8.10
CA GLY A 126 -10.88 22.78 -7.28
C GLY A 126 -10.28 21.42 -6.93
N GLY A 127 -9.67 20.73 -7.90
CA GLY A 127 -8.94 19.50 -7.65
C GLY A 127 -7.76 19.68 -6.71
N LEU A 128 -6.98 20.76 -6.88
CA LEU A 128 -5.85 21.08 -6.01
C LEU A 128 -6.27 21.44 -4.59
N LEU A 129 -7.33 22.24 -4.44
CA LEU A 129 -7.90 22.61 -3.13
C LEU A 129 -8.55 21.42 -2.46
N ALA A 130 -9.31 20.64 -3.21
CA ALA A 130 -9.95 19.43 -2.76
C ALA A 130 -8.92 18.44 -2.20
N ALA A 131 -7.78 18.27 -2.88
CA ALA A 131 -6.64 17.47 -2.42
C ALA A 131 -6.07 17.98 -1.09
N THR A 132 -6.04 19.29 -0.86
CA THR A 132 -5.47 19.85 0.38
C THR A 132 -6.46 19.85 1.55
N THR A 133 -7.76 19.98 1.30
CA THR A 133 -8.78 20.05 2.36
C THR A 133 -9.36 18.70 2.73
N GLY A 134 -9.47 17.78 1.76
CA GLY A 134 -10.12 16.50 1.94
C GLY A 134 -11.60 16.54 2.34
N ILE A 135 -12.21 17.73 2.36
CA ILE A 135 -13.58 17.97 2.83
C ILE A 135 -14.41 18.58 1.70
N VAL A 136 -15.38 17.81 1.17
CA VAL A 136 -16.23 18.24 0.04
C VAL A 136 -16.98 19.52 0.34
N GLY A 137 -17.64 19.59 1.51
CA GLY A 137 -18.47 20.74 1.88
C GLY A 137 -17.69 22.06 1.88
N ALA A 138 -16.53 22.08 2.53
CA ALA A 138 -15.66 23.25 2.61
C ALA A 138 -15.22 23.71 1.20
N THR A 139 -14.82 22.76 0.34
CA THR A 139 -14.36 23.06 -1.02
C THR A 139 -15.50 23.59 -1.90
N VAL A 140 -16.66 22.93 -1.89
CA VAL A 140 -17.84 23.37 -2.68
C VAL A 140 -18.32 24.74 -2.25
N ILE A 141 -18.38 25.01 -0.93
CA ILE A 141 -18.78 26.31 -0.39
C ILE A 141 -17.79 27.39 -0.81
N ALA A 142 -16.49 27.17 -0.63
CA ALA A 142 -15.46 28.14 -1.02
C ALA A 142 -15.50 28.44 -2.52
N MET A 143 -15.56 27.41 -3.35
CA MET A 143 -15.65 27.53 -4.80
C MET A 143 -16.97 28.20 -5.23
N GLY A 144 -18.08 27.88 -4.55
CA GLY A 144 -19.40 28.49 -4.80
C GLY A 144 -19.39 29.99 -4.52
N LEU A 145 -18.79 30.43 -3.42
CA LEU A 145 -18.71 31.84 -3.06
C LEU A 145 -17.80 32.64 -3.99
N ILE A 146 -16.69 32.08 -4.45
CA ILE A 146 -15.68 32.78 -5.24
C ILE A 146 -15.97 32.64 -6.75
N SER A 147 -16.14 31.41 -7.22
CA SER A 147 -16.19 31.09 -8.65
C SER A 147 -17.54 31.30 -9.28
N LEU A 148 -18.64 30.97 -8.57
CA LEU A 148 -19.99 31.06 -9.17
C LEU A 148 -20.36 32.49 -9.55
N PRO A 149 -20.20 33.51 -8.69
CA PRO A 149 -20.44 34.89 -9.09
C PRO A 149 -19.57 35.34 -10.25
N ALA A 150 -18.30 34.95 -10.28
CA ALA A 150 -17.38 35.27 -11.38
C ALA A 150 -17.81 34.62 -12.70
N MET A 151 -18.23 33.36 -12.69
CA MET A 151 -18.73 32.66 -13.88
C MET A 151 -20.05 33.29 -14.38
N LEU A 152 -20.98 33.60 -13.49
CA LEU A 152 -22.29 34.23 -13.85
C LEU A 152 -22.11 35.63 -14.42
N ARG A 153 -21.21 36.45 -13.86
CA ARG A 153 -20.88 37.78 -14.41
C ARG A 153 -20.29 37.70 -15.82
N ASN A 154 -19.61 36.60 -16.15
CA ASN A 154 -19.04 36.36 -17.47
C ASN A 154 -19.99 35.53 -18.36
N ASN A 155 -21.29 35.57 -18.10
CA ASN A 155 -22.33 34.94 -18.88
C ASN A 155 -22.20 33.42 -19.10
N TYR A 156 -21.56 32.70 -18.14
CA TYR A 156 -21.64 31.25 -18.16
C TYR A 156 -23.06 30.74 -17.93
N LYS A 157 -23.43 29.69 -18.66
CA LYS A 157 -24.72 29.03 -18.44
C LYS A 157 -24.77 28.51 -17.00
N GLN A 158 -25.86 28.80 -16.27
CA GLN A 158 -26.00 28.45 -14.86
C GLN A 158 -25.74 26.96 -14.56
N SER A 159 -26.33 26.08 -15.39
CA SER A 159 -26.14 24.64 -15.22
C SER A 159 -24.69 24.21 -15.41
N LEU A 160 -23.97 24.74 -16.40
CA LEU A 160 -22.57 24.42 -16.59
C LEU A 160 -21.70 24.92 -15.42
N ALA A 161 -21.87 26.17 -14.99
CA ALA A 161 -21.13 26.77 -13.90
C ALA A 161 -21.33 26.00 -12.58
N THR A 162 -22.59 25.67 -12.25
CA THR A 162 -22.91 24.93 -11.01
C THR A 162 -22.40 23.49 -11.06
N GLY A 163 -22.52 22.81 -12.22
CA GLY A 163 -22.01 21.46 -12.42
C GLY A 163 -20.49 21.38 -12.27
N ILE A 164 -19.74 22.33 -12.85
CA ILE A 164 -18.28 22.43 -12.70
C ILE A 164 -17.89 22.56 -11.23
N ILE A 165 -18.54 23.46 -10.48
CA ILE A 165 -18.22 23.71 -9.07
C ILE A 165 -18.51 22.51 -8.19
N THR A 166 -19.69 21.90 -8.33
CA THR A 166 -20.06 20.72 -7.54
C THR A 166 -19.17 19.53 -7.84
N ALA A 167 -18.88 19.27 -9.14
CA ALA A 167 -18.03 18.16 -9.54
C ALA A 167 -16.55 18.37 -9.13
N SER A 168 -16.00 19.58 -9.27
CA SER A 168 -14.64 19.85 -8.84
C SER A 168 -14.47 19.76 -7.33
N GLY A 169 -15.48 20.11 -6.56
CA GLY A 169 -15.47 19.99 -5.11
C GLY A 169 -15.43 18.54 -4.59
N THR A 170 -16.03 17.61 -5.35
CA THR A 170 -15.99 16.17 -4.97
C THR A 170 -14.65 15.50 -5.26
N LEU A 171 -13.78 16.09 -6.09
CA LEU A 171 -12.47 15.52 -6.41
C LEU A 171 -11.58 15.29 -5.18
N GLY A 172 -11.81 16.00 -4.07
CA GLY A 172 -11.06 15.84 -2.82
C GLY A 172 -11.22 14.48 -2.14
N GLN A 173 -12.19 13.69 -2.55
CA GLN A 173 -12.36 12.34 -2.04
C GLN A 173 -11.37 11.35 -2.66
N ILE A 174 -10.89 11.60 -3.89
CA ILE A 174 -10.04 10.67 -4.64
C ILE A 174 -8.64 11.21 -4.92
N ILE A 175 -8.45 12.54 -4.98
CA ILE A 175 -7.12 13.11 -5.24
C ILE A 175 -6.32 13.19 -3.93
N PRO A 176 -5.12 12.55 -3.84
CA PRO A 176 -4.31 12.62 -2.63
C PRO A 176 -3.61 14.00 -2.47
N PRO A 177 -3.32 14.40 -1.22
CA PRO A 177 -3.62 13.74 0.04
C PRO A 177 -5.09 13.94 0.48
N SER A 178 -5.81 12.86 0.78
CA SER A 178 -7.23 12.91 1.14
C SER A 178 -7.50 12.19 2.46
N ILE A 179 -8.27 12.82 3.35
CA ILE A 179 -8.69 12.22 4.63
C ILE A 179 -9.55 10.99 4.39
N VAL A 180 -10.42 11.03 3.37
CA VAL A 180 -11.26 9.91 2.97
C VAL A 180 -10.42 8.68 2.66
N LEU A 181 -9.35 8.86 1.87
CA LEU A 181 -8.47 7.77 1.49
C LEU A 181 -7.71 7.19 2.69
N ILE A 182 -7.36 8.01 3.68
CA ILE A 182 -6.72 7.54 4.93
C ILE A 182 -7.69 6.62 5.69
N ILE A 183 -8.94 7.04 5.84
CA ILE A 183 -9.94 6.27 6.57
C ILE A 183 -10.31 4.99 5.82
N ILE A 184 -10.50 5.07 4.50
CA ILE A 184 -10.74 3.88 3.66
C ILE A 184 -9.56 2.90 3.80
N ALA A 185 -8.31 3.38 3.77
CA ALA A 185 -7.13 2.53 3.93
C ALA A 185 -7.10 1.82 5.29
N ASP A 186 -7.39 2.54 6.38
CA ASP A 186 -7.47 1.99 7.73
C ASP A 186 -8.54 0.89 7.83
N GLN A 187 -9.74 1.15 7.31
CA GLN A 187 -10.83 0.17 7.31
C GLN A 187 -10.54 -1.03 6.40
N LEU A 188 -9.93 -0.82 5.24
CA LEU A 188 -9.53 -1.89 4.34
C LEU A 188 -8.37 -2.73 4.87
N SER A 189 -7.46 -2.16 5.63
CA SER A 189 -6.43 -2.93 6.34
C SER A 189 -7.07 -3.93 7.30
N ASN A 190 -7.98 -3.46 8.17
CA ASN A 190 -8.74 -4.31 9.07
C ASN A 190 -9.56 -5.37 8.32
N ALA A 191 -10.24 -4.97 7.24
CA ALA A 191 -11.02 -5.88 6.40
C ALA A 191 -10.15 -6.95 5.72
N SER A 192 -8.93 -6.60 5.31
CA SER A 192 -7.97 -7.55 4.74
C SER A 192 -7.53 -8.60 5.74
N ASP A 193 -7.32 -8.23 7.01
CA ASP A 193 -6.96 -9.16 8.07
C ASP A 193 -8.10 -10.15 8.37
N ILE A 194 -9.34 -9.66 8.41
CA ILE A 194 -10.53 -10.50 8.54
C ILE A 194 -10.65 -11.45 7.34
N ALA A 195 -10.56 -10.91 6.12
CA ALA A 195 -10.64 -11.71 4.90
C ALA A 195 -9.52 -12.76 4.83
N ASN A 196 -8.31 -12.40 5.26
CA ASN A 196 -7.18 -13.33 5.31
C ASN A 196 -7.42 -14.46 6.31
N SER A 197 -7.96 -14.14 7.50
CA SER A 197 -8.33 -15.15 8.51
C SER A 197 -9.40 -16.12 7.98
N LEU A 198 -10.41 -15.60 7.30
CA LEU A 198 -11.46 -16.40 6.66
C LEU A 198 -10.89 -17.25 5.51
N ARG A 199 -9.98 -16.70 4.71
CA ARG A 199 -9.31 -17.40 3.60
C ARG A 199 -8.42 -18.54 4.11
N ILE A 200 -7.71 -18.36 5.23
CA ILE A 200 -6.95 -19.42 5.91
C ILE A 200 -7.90 -20.53 6.38
N GLN A 201 -9.04 -20.18 6.93
CA GLN A 201 -10.04 -21.15 7.38
C GLN A 201 -10.63 -21.95 6.20
N ASP A 202 -10.97 -21.27 5.10
CA ASP A 202 -11.43 -21.90 3.85
C ASP A 202 -10.35 -22.83 3.27
N TYR A 203 -9.09 -22.35 3.21
CA TYR A 203 -7.96 -23.16 2.74
C TYR A 203 -7.79 -24.43 3.56
N LYS A 204 -7.81 -24.32 4.90
CA LYS A 204 -7.75 -25.48 5.80
C LYS A 204 -8.91 -26.45 5.58
N MET A 205 -10.12 -25.92 5.43
CA MET A 205 -11.32 -26.72 5.17
C MET A 205 -11.21 -27.52 3.86
N PHE A 206 -10.72 -26.88 2.78
CA PHE A 206 -10.66 -27.49 1.46
C PHE A 206 -9.44 -28.39 1.23
N THR A 207 -8.31 -28.09 1.86
CA THR A 207 -7.05 -28.82 1.63
C THR A 207 -6.68 -29.75 2.78
N GLY A 208 -7.20 -29.53 3.99
CA GLY A 208 -6.77 -30.21 5.21
C GLY A 208 -5.42 -29.69 5.75
N GLU A 209 -4.75 -28.75 5.08
CA GLU A 209 -3.47 -28.20 5.50
C GLU A 209 -3.67 -27.08 6.52
N SER A 210 -2.87 -27.08 7.59
CA SER A 210 -3.00 -26.09 8.68
C SER A 210 -2.42 -24.72 8.32
N THR A 211 -1.53 -24.64 7.33
CA THR A 211 -0.82 -23.41 6.95
C THR A 211 -1.10 -23.09 5.49
N MET A 212 -1.71 -21.95 5.25
CA MET A 212 -1.92 -21.43 3.90
C MET A 212 -0.63 -20.77 3.39
N PRO A 213 -0.14 -21.10 2.20
CA PRO A 213 0.98 -20.42 1.58
C PRO A 213 0.73 -18.91 1.41
N SER A 214 1.74 -18.09 1.66
CA SER A 214 1.63 -16.63 1.62
C SER A 214 1.20 -16.05 0.26
N GLN A 215 1.41 -16.77 -0.82
CA GLN A 215 0.95 -16.39 -2.16
C GLN A 215 -0.57 -16.27 -2.28
N PHE A 216 -1.32 -16.95 -1.40
CA PHE A 216 -2.78 -16.93 -1.37
C PHE A 216 -3.35 -15.91 -0.38
N SER A 217 -2.49 -15.25 0.39
CA SER A 217 -2.91 -14.22 1.34
C SER A 217 -3.55 -13.02 0.64
N VAL A 218 -4.55 -12.45 1.31
CA VAL A 218 -5.12 -11.16 0.90
C VAL A 218 -4.07 -10.08 1.13
N THR A 219 -3.79 -9.26 0.13
CA THR A 219 -2.84 -8.15 0.26
C THR A 219 -3.52 -7.00 0.97
N SER A 220 -3.01 -6.62 2.14
CA SER A 220 -3.44 -5.42 2.86
C SER A 220 -3.02 -4.16 2.11
N THR A 221 -3.57 -3.02 2.52
CA THR A 221 -3.22 -1.72 1.95
C THR A 221 -2.93 -0.71 3.06
N SER A 222 -2.03 0.22 2.78
CA SER A 222 -1.70 1.35 3.66
C SER A 222 -2.25 2.67 3.10
N ALA A 223 -2.32 3.72 3.93
CA ALA A 223 -2.73 5.04 3.46
C ALA A 223 -1.77 5.60 2.38
N GLY A 224 -0.48 5.28 2.45
CA GLY A 224 0.49 5.65 1.43
C GLY A 224 0.21 4.97 0.09
N GLU A 225 -0.04 3.67 0.10
CA GLU A 225 -0.43 2.92 -1.10
C GLU A 225 -1.76 3.41 -1.67
N MET A 226 -2.73 3.74 -0.81
CA MET A 226 -4.02 4.29 -1.22
C MET A 226 -3.84 5.65 -1.92
N PHE A 227 -2.94 6.51 -1.44
CA PHE A 227 -2.61 7.76 -2.11
C PHE A 227 -2.00 7.53 -3.49
N LEU A 228 -1.06 6.60 -3.59
CA LEU A 228 -0.44 6.27 -4.87
C LEU A 228 -1.44 5.63 -5.85
N GLY A 229 -2.26 4.72 -5.37
CA GLY A 229 -3.26 4.01 -6.19
C GLY A 229 -4.41 4.90 -6.68
N SER A 230 -4.75 5.95 -5.93
CA SER A 230 -5.81 6.90 -6.31
C SER A 230 -5.31 8.07 -7.18
N LEU A 231 -3.99 8.30 -7.26
CA LEU A 231 -3.43 9.44 -7.99
C LEU A 231 -3.77 9.39 -9.49
N ILE A 232 -3.50 8.27 -10.16
CA ILE A 232 -3.80 8.12 -11.60
C ILE A 232 -5.32 8.18 -11.86
N PRO A 233 -6.19 7.43 -11.15
CA PRO A 233 -7.63 7.57 -11.23
C PRO A 233 -8.14 9.00 -11.06
N GLY A 234 -7.63 9.72 -10.06
CA GLY A 234 -7.98 11.12 -9.81
C GLY A 234 -7.59 12.04 -10.97
N LEU A 235 -6.38 11.87 -11.52
CA LEU A 235 -5.90 12.64 -12.68
C LEU A 235 -6.71 12.33 -13.96
N ILE A 236 -7.10 11.07 -14.17
CA ILE A 236 -8.00 10.68 -15.28
C ILE A 236 -9.32 11.43 -15.15
N LEU A 237 -9.89 11.49 -13.94
CA LEU A 237 -11.17 12.16 -13.72
C LEU A 237 -11.07 13.68 -13.96
N VAL A 238 -10.00 14.32 -13.48
CA VAL A 238 -9.72 15.75 -13.80
C VAL A 238 -9.59 15.94 -15.30
N GLY A 239 -8.86 15.06 -15.98
CA GLY A 239 -8.71 15.10 -17.45
C GLY A 239 -10.04 14.97 -18.20
N LEU A 240 -10.91 14.08 -17.74
CA LEU A 240 -12.26 13.91 -18.30
C LEU A 240 -13.11 15.16 -18.10
N TYR A 241 -13.07 15.77 -16.91
CA TYR A 241 -13.81 17.01 -16.64
C TYR A 241 -13.32 18.17 -17.47
N VAL A 242 -12.00 18.37 -17.54
CA VAL A 242 -11.39 19.41 -18.38
C VAL A 242 -11.74 19.21 -19.84
N SER A 243 -11.63 17.98 -20.35
CA SER A 243 -11.95 17.65 -21.74
C SER A 243 -13.43 17.91 -22.05
N TYR A 244 -14.34 17.51 -21.15
CA TYR A 244 -15.76 17.78 -21.30
C TYR A 244 -16.06 19.27 -21.37
N VAL A 245 -15.52 20.07 -20.44
CA VAL A 245 -15.74 21.53 -20.41
C VAL A 245 -15.17 22.20 -21.68
N LEU A 246 -13.99 21.79 -22.11
CA LEU A 246 -13.35 22.31 -23.32
C LEU A 246 -14.18 21.98 -24.56
N ILE A 247 -14.56 20.72 -24.76
CA ILE A 247 -15.37 20.27 -25.91
C ILE A 247 -16.73 20.98 -25.89
N TYR A 248 -17.39 21.03 -24.73
CA TYR A 248 -18.67 21.69 -24.59
C TYR A 248 -18.59 23.20 -24.92
N ALA A 249 -17.54 23.88 -24.46
CA ALA A 249 -17.32 25.30 -24.73
C ALA A 249 -16.97 25.58 -26.20
N LEU A 250 -16.25 24.69 -26.87
CA LEU A 250 -15.95 24.79 -28.29
C LEU A 250 -17.20 24.59 -29.15
N LEU A 251 -18.07 23.64 -28.78
CA LEU A 251 -19.34 23.38 -29.50
C LEU A 251 -20.39 24.46 -29.20
N ASN A 252 -20.39 25.04 -28.01
CA ASN A 252 -21.34 26.05 -27.54
C ASN A 252 -20.67 27.27 -26.93
N PRO A 253 -19.99 28.12 -27.73
CA PRO A 253 -19.19 29.25 -27.21
C PRO A 253 -19.99 30.24 -26.35
N LYS A 254 -21.29 30.38 -26.62
CA LYS A 254 -22.18 31.27 -25.85
C LYS A 254 -22.43 30.77 -24.42
N SER A 255 -22.24 29.47 -24.15
CA SER A 255 -22.48 28.91 -22.81
C SER A 255 -21.29 29.03 -21.86
N ALA A 256 -20.10 29.23 -22.39
CA ALA A 256 -18.84 29.38 -21.65
C ALA A 256 -17.88 30.34 -22.39
N PRO A 257 -18.28 31.64 -22.50
CA PRO A 257 -17.49 32.59 -23.28
C PRO A 257 -16.09 32.83 -22.65
N PRO A 258 -15.07 33.16 -23.49
CA PRO A 258 -13.78 33.58 -23.01
C PRO A 258 -13.86 34.91 -22.26
N LEU A 259 -12.97 35.13 -21.30
CA LEU A 259 -12.88 36.39 -20.60
C LEU A 259 -12.31 37.49 -21.52
N SER A 260 -12.93 38.68 -21.54
CA SER A 260 -12.36 39.84 -22.19
C SER A 260 -11.24 40.45 -21.32
N ILE A 261 -10.02 39.96 -21.52
CA ILE A 261 -8.83 40.45 -20.80
C ILE A 261 -8.20 41.57 -21.64
N GLU A 262 -8.43 42.83 -21.25
CA GLU A 262 -7.89 44.04 -21.95
C GLU A 262 -6.40 44.22 -21.76
N LYS A 263 -5.79 43.62 -20.73
CA LYS A 263 -4.33 43.80 -20.46
C LYS A 263 -3.50 42.66 -21.09
N SER A 264 -2.48 43.08 -21.85
CA SER A 264 -1.41 42.21 -22.34
C SER A 264 -0.72 41.52 -21.14
N PHE A 265 -0.29 40.25 -21.32
CA PHE A 265 0.48 39.49 -20.31
C PHE A 265 1.86 40.16 -20.11
N GLU A 266 1.95 41.13 -19.20
CA GLU A 266 3.20 41.80 -18.78
C GLU A 266 4.03 40.86 -17.89
N LYS A 267 5.33 41.08 -17.78
CA LYS A 267 6.24 40.31 -16.89
C LYS A 267 5.72 40.23 -15.45
N ALA A 268 5.03 41.28 -14.98
CA ALA A 268 4.42 41.35 -13.66
C ALA A 268 3.32 40.28 -13.47
N PHE A 269 2.53 39.97 -14.52
CA PHE A 269 1.50 38.94 -14.48
C PHE A 269 2.11 37.55 -14.35
N TYR A 270 3.12 37.20 -15.16
CA TYR A 270 3.80 35.91 -15.06
C TYR A 270 4.47 35.70 -13.69
N LYS A 271 5.04 36.78 -13.13
CA LYS A 271 5.58 36.74 -11.77
C LYS A 271 4.47 36.44 -10.74
N LYS A 272 3.30 37.06 -10.87
CA LYS A 272 2.16 36.80 -10.01
C LYS A 272 1.67 35.36 -10.14
N VAL A 273 1.54 34.87 -11.39
CA VAL A 273 1.17 33.44 -11.65
C VAL A 273 2.16 32.50 -10.98
N PHE A 274 3.46 32.75 -11.14
CA PHE A 274 4.50 31.90 -10.55
C PHE A 274 4.42 31.86 -9.02
N PHE A 275 4.31 32.99 -8.35
CA PHE A 275 4.26 33.05 -6.89
C PHE A 275 2.92 32.59 -6.29
N SER A 276 1.83 32.63 -7.03
CA SER A 276 0.55 32.11 -6.57
C SER A 276 0.38 30.61 -6.81
N LEU A 277 0.89 30.07 -7.94
CA LEU A 277 0.68 28.67 -8.35
C LEU A 277 1.77 27.74 -7.82
N ILE A 278 3.05 28.12 -7.96
CA ILE A 278 4.16 27.21 -7.72
C ILE A 278 4.28 26.79 -6.25
N PRO A 279 4.19 27.69 -5.23
CA PRO A 279 4.38 27.26 -3.85
C PRO A 279 3.36 26.21 -3.38
N PRO A 280 2.02 26.32 -3.59
CA PRO A 280 1.08 25.27 -3.22
C PRO A 280 1.31 23.97 -3.98
N LEU A 281 1.64 24.07 -5.26
CA LEU A 281 1.94 22.89 -6.09
C LEU A 281 3.20 22.17 -5.60
N VAL A 282 4.27 22.90 -5.31
CA VAL A 282 5.50 22.35 -4.75
C VAL A 282 5.25 21.71 -3.40
N LEU A 283 4.43 22.31 -2.54
CA LEU A 283 4.06 21.72 -1.25
C LEU A 283 3.41 20.34 -1.43
N ILE A 284 2.42 20.24 -2.33
CA ILE A 284 1.74 18.97 -2.63
C ILE A 284 2.72 17.93 -3.19
N VAL A 285 3.59 18.36 -4.14
CA VAL A 285 4.60 17.48 -4.74
C VAL A 285 5.62 17.01 -3.70
N ILE A 286 6.02 17.87 -2.75
CA ILE A 286 6.92 17.47 -1.66
C ILE A 286 6.22 16.46 -0.75
N VAL A 287 4.98 16.70 -0.34
CA VAL A 287 4.18 15.83 0.52
C VAL A 287 4.00 14.46 -0.14
N LEU A 288 3.46 14.42 -1.35
CA LEU A 288 3.23 13.16 -2.07
C LEU A 288 4.55 12.49 -2.49
N GLY A 289 5.50 13.27 -2.97
CA GLY A 289 6.81 12.76 -3.38
C GLY A 289 7.59 12.14 -2.23
N SER A 290 7.53 12.73 -1.01
CA SER A 290 8.18 12.14 0.16
C SER A 290 7.61 10.78 0.53
N ILE A 291 6.30 10.57 0.36
CA ILE A 291 5.64 9.27 0.55
C ILE A 291 6.04 8.31 -0.59
N LEU A 292 6.00 8.77 -1.84
CA LEU A 292 6.30 7.98 -3.03
C LEU A 292 7.73 7.43 -3.03
N TYR A 293 8.70 8.23 -2.58
CA TYR A 293 10.10 7.82 -2.47
C TYR A 293 10.44 7.12 -1.15
N GLY A 294 9.44 6.89 -0.27
CA GLY A 294 9.65 6.25 1.03
C GLY A 294 10.49 7.08 2.01
N ILE A 295 10.64 8.39 1.77
CA ILE A 295 11.42 9.29 2.63
C ILE A 295 10.65 9.61 3.91
N ALA A 296 9.31 9.72 3.81
CA ALA A 296 8.43 10.06 4.92
C ALA A 296 7.23 9.12 4.97
N THR A 297 6.79 8.79 6.19
CA THR A 297 5.50 8.15 6.44
C THR A 297 4.36 9.15 6.20
N VAL A 298 3.11 8.67 6.14
CA VAL A 298 1.95 9.55 5.86
C VAL A 298 1.77 10.64 6.93
N ASN A 299 2.03 10.34 8.20
CA ASN A 299 1.98 11.32 9.28
C ASN A 299 3.12 12.35 9.19
N GLN A 300 4.35 11.91 8.87
CA GLN A 300 5.49 12.81 8.66
C GLN A 300 5.24 13.74 7.47
N ALA A 301 4.70 13.21 6.38
CA ALA A 301 4.32 14.00 5.21
C ALA A 301 3.20 15.01 5.54
N GLY A 302 2.22 14.61 6.37
CA GLY A 302 1.20 15.52 6.91
C GLY A 302 1.82 16.65 7.74
N ALA A 303 2.83 16.36 8.57
CA ALA A 303 3.55 17.37 9.35
C ALA A 303 4.34 18.35 8.43
N ILE A 304 5.02 17.82 7.40
CA ILE A 304 5.68 18.65 6.37
C ILE A 304 4.65 19.57 5.69
N GLY A 305 3.48 19.03 5.35
CA GLY A 305 2.37 19.79 4.77
C GLY A 305 1.86 20.91 5.68
N ALA A 306 1.62 20.60 6.95
CA ALA A 306 1.15 21.56 7.96
C ALA A 306 2.15 22.70 8.20
N ILE A 307 3.44 22.37 8.33
CA ILE A 307 4.52 23.36 8.48
C ILE A 307 4.64 24.20 7.22
N GLY A 308 4.66 23.58 6.04
CA GLY A 308 4.74 24.29 4.77
C GLY A 308 3.57 25.25 4.54
N ALA A 309 2.35 24.82 4.83
CA ALA A 309 1.16 25.65 4.76
C ALA A 309 1.23 26.85 5.75
N THR A 310 1.76 26.64 6.95
CA THR A 310 1.95 27.71 7.94
C THR A 310 2.98 28.73 7.49
N ILE A 311 4.10 28.30 6.91
CA ILE A 311 5.13 29.19 6.35
C ILE A 311 4.53 30.01 5.19
N MET A 312 3.72 29.37 4.34
CA MET A 312 3.05 30.03 3.22
C MET A 312 2.02 31.08 3.73
N ALA A 313 1.21 30.72 4.73
CA ALA A 313 0.29 31.65 5.37
C ALA A 313 1.02 32.85 5.98
N GLY A 314 2.18 32.63 6.59
CA GLY A 314 2.99 33.67 7.21
C GLY A 314 3.44 34.79 6.28
N TYR A 315 3.74 34.51 5.00
CA TYR A 315 4.03 35.60 4.04
C TYR A 315 2.77 36.09 3.32
N LYS A 316 1.77 35.24 3.15
CA LYS A 316 0.54 35.62 2.43
C LYS A 316 -0.33 36.57 3.22
N LEU A 317 -0.48 36.35 4.55
CA LEU A 317 -1.23 37.22 5.44
C LEU A 317 -0.56 38.58 5.71
N TYR A 318 0.71 38.72 5.30
CA TYR A 318 1.51 39.93 5.54
C TYR A 318 2.05 40.55 4.23
N PRO A 319 1.16 40.91 3.25
CA PRO A 319 1.56 41.38 1.95
C PRO A 319 2.18 42.79 2.00
N ASP A 320 3.05 43.09 1.02
CA ASP A 320 3.59 44.43 0.69
C ASP A 320 4.27 45.17 1.84
N LYS A 321 4.76 44.46 2.86
CA LYS A 321 5.52 45.01 3.99
C LYS A 321 6.97 44.59 3.95
N LYS A 322 7.82 45.34 4.66
CA LYS A 322 9.24 44.96 4.83
C LYS A 322 9.29 43.57 5.53
N HIS A 323 10.15 42.67 5.01
CA HIS A 323 10.34 41.30 5.51
C HIS A 323 9.16 40.31 5.25
N THR A 324 8.28 40.59 4.27
CA THR A 324 7.17 39.66 3.92
C THR A 324 7.67 38.24 3.71
N TYR A 325 8.65 38.01 2.86
CA TYR A 325 9.18 36.69 2.49
C TYR A 325 10.31 36.18 3.39
N THR A 326 10.80 36.97 4.36
CA THR A 326 11.98 36.61 5.17
C THR A 326 11.82 35.26 5.90
N PRO A 327 10.67 34.93 6.55
CA PRO A 327 10.53 33.62 7.18
C PRO A 327 10.61 32.48 6.14
N ALA A 328 9.96 32.62 5.00
CA ALA A 328 9.96 31.59 3.96
C ALA A 328 11.36 31.38 3.35
N THR A 329 12.12 32.46 3.14
CA THR A 329 13.51 32.36 2.63
C THR A 329 14.43 31.71 3.65
N ILE A 330 14.31 32.02 4.94
CA ILE A 330 15.07 31.36 6.02
C ILE A 330 14.73 29.86 6.04
N ALA A 331 13.45 29.50 5.97
CA ALA A 331 13.04 28.10 5.96
C ALA A 331 13.62 27.33 4.76
N LEU A 332 13.54 27.90 3.55
CA LEU A 332 14.06 27.29 2.33
C LEU A 332 15.58 27.10 2.40
N ILE A 333 16.32 28.13 2.84
CA ILE A 333 17.78 28.05 2.98
C ILE A 333 18.16 27.02 4.04
N SER A 334 17.51 27.02 5.20
CA SER A 334 17.77 26.05 6.27
C SER A 334 17.52 24.62 5.82
N THR A 335 16.39 24.36 5.16
CA THR A 335 16.07 23.04 4.62
C THR A 335 17.09 22.61 3.56
N PHE A 336 17.47 23.49 2.66
CA PHE A 336 18.49 23.20 1.65
C PHE A 336 19.86 22.86 2.28
N VAL A 337 20.29 23.64 3.27
CA VAL A 337 21.54 23.38 4.02
C VAL A 337 21.50 22.02 4.69
N ILE A 338 20.38 21.67 5.36
CA ILE A 338 20.24 20.36 6.02
C ILE A 338 20.34 19.22 5.00
N LEU A 339 19.68 19.33 3.85
CA LEU A 339 19.71 18.31 2.78
C LEU A 339 21.13 18.15 2.20
N VAL A 340 21.82 19.24 1.95
CA VAL A 340 23.22 19.23 1.46
C VAL A 340 24.14 18.58 2.50
N LEU A 341 24.03 18.96 3.76
CA LEU A 341 24.85 18.38 4.83
C LEU A 341 24.58 16.88 5.01
N HIS A 342 23.34 16.45 4.88
CA HIS A 342 22.99 15.01 4.96
C HIS A 342 23.68 14.18 3.88
N SER A 343 23.96 14.76 2.71
CA SER A 343 24.65 14.08 1.59
C SER A 343 26.18 13.93 1.82
N PHE A 344 26.78 14.77 2.65
CA PHE A 344 28.24 14.80 2.87
C PHE A 344 28.68 14.34 4.26
N PHE A 345 27.81 14.41 5.28
CA PHE A 345 28.11 14.14 6.67
C PHE A 345 27.11 13.12 7.25
N ASN A 346 27.63 12.25 8.13
CA ASN A 346 26.73 11.43 8.95
C ASN A 346 26.21 12.30 10.10
N LEU A 347 24.93 12.70 10.01
CA LEU A 347 24.24 13.52 11.00
C LEU A 347 23.62 12.73 12.15
N ASN A 348 23.88 11.42 12.27
CA ASN A 348 23.31 10.58 13.31
C ASN A 348 24.01 10.82 14.66
N ILE A 349 23.36 11.59 15.54
CA ILE A 349 23.88 11.98 16.87
C ILE A 349 24.01 10.77 17.82
N LYS A 350 23.33 9.66 17.55
CA LYS A 350 23.37 8.44 18.40
C LYS A 350 24.64 7.59 18.19
N GLN A 351 25.39 7.85 17.15
CA GLN A 351 26.67 7.17 16.87
C GLN A 351 27.85 8.01 17.32
N THR A 352 29.00 7.36 17.64
CA THR A 352 30.25 8.06 17.93
C THR A 352 30.68 8.90 16.73
N LEU A 353 30.66 10.22 16.89
CA LEU A 353 30.95 11.16 15.80
C LEU A 353 32.46 11.34 15.64
N THR A 354 32.98 11.14 14.46
CA THR A 354 34.32 11.59 14.09
C THR A 354 34.42 13.12 14.13
N SER A 355 35.59 13.70 14.37
CA SER A 355 35.76 15.16 14.38
C SER A 355 35.23 15.84 13.12
N TYR A 356 35.30 15.18 11.95
CA TYR A 356 34.76 15.65 10.71
C TYR A 356 33.20 15.75 10.73
N ASN A 357 32.54 14.73 11.25
CA ASN A 357 31.07 14.71 11.34
C ASN A 357 30.53 15.68 12.40
N GLN A 358 31.29 15.99 13.45
CA GLN A 358 30.94 16.98 14.48
C GLN A 358 30.69 18.38 13.87
N ILE A 359 31.52 18.80 12.89
CA ILE A 359 31.35 20.07 12.21
C ILE A 359 30.02 20.05 11.40
N GLY A 360 29.74 18.96 10.69
CA GLY A 360 28.49 18.80 9.97
C GLY A 360 27.26 18.89 10.88
N VAL A 361 27.31 18.22 12.03
CA VAL A 361 26.23 18.27 13.04
C VAL A 361 26.07 19.67 13.62
N LEU A 362 27.14 20.38 13.91
CA LEU A 362 27.07 21.77 14.41
C LEU A 362 26.37 22.69 13.40
N ILE A 363 26.75 22.66 12.13
CA ILE A 363 26.14 23.50 11.09
C ILE A 363 24.67 23.09 10.88
N ALA A 364 24.37 21.79 10.88
CA ALA A 364 23.00 21.29 10.78
C ALA A 364 22.14 21.75 11.97
N SER A 365 22.69 21.78 13.18
CA SER A 365 21.98 22.26 14.38
C SER A 365 21.63 23.76 14.27
N ILE A 366 22.55 24.58 13.74
CA ILE A 366 22.27 26.00 13.48
C ILE A 366 21.16 26.16 12.43
N ALA A 367 21.19 25.37 11.36
CA ALA A 367 20.16 25.39 10.35
C ALA A 367 18.79 24.95 10.89
N VAL A 368 18.73 23.93 11.78
CA VAL A 368 17.51 23.51 12.46
C VAL A 368 16.94 24.62 13.35
N ILE A 369 17.80 25.29 14.14
CA ILE A 369 17.39 26.44 14.97
C ILE A 369 16.82 27.56 14.10
N ALA A 370 17.47 27.89 13.00
CA ALA A 370 16.97 28.90 12.05
C ALA A 370 15.62 28.50 11.42
N LEU A 371 15.42 27.22 11.11
CA LEU A 371 14.15 26.69 10.64
C LEU A 371 13.06 26.85 11.70
N ILE A 372 13.33 26.49 12.95
CA ILE A 372 12.40 26.63 14.07
C ILE A 372 12.02 28.10 14.26
N ILE A 373 12.96 29.01 14.21
CA ILE A 373 12.71 30.47 14.33
C ILE A 373 11.78 30.92 13.17
N SER A 374 12.02 30.47 11.95
CA SER A 374 11.17 30.76 10.79
C SER A 374 9.73 30.28 10.97
N ILE A 375 9.56 29.06 11.49
CA ILE A 375 8.24 28.46 11.77
C ILE A 375 7.53 29.28 12.85
N ILE A 376 8.18 29.57 13.98
CA ILE A 376 7.62 30.37 15.06
C ILE A 376 7.22 31.77 14.57
N TRP A 377 8.03 32.40 13.72
CA TRP A 377 7.72 33.70 13.14
C TRP A 377 6.46 33.64 12.24
N SER A 378 6.32 32.58 11.45
CA SER A 378 5.15 32.37 10.60
C SER A 378 3.89 32.11 11.43
N PHE A 379 3.98 31.30 12.49
CA PHE A 379 2.92 31.07 13.47
C PHE A 379 2.49 32.37 14.16
N TRP A 380 3.44 33.20 14.56
CA TRP A 380 3.15 34.48 15.19
C TRP A 380 2.37 35.44 14.27
N ARG A 381 2.70 35.44 12.98
CA ARG A 381 1.95 36.21 11.98
C ARG A 381 0.53 35.69 11.82
N ALA A 382 0.37 34.36 11.66
CA ALA A 382 -0.94 33.72 11.55
C ALA A 382 -1.79 33.90 12.82
N PHE A 383 -1.17 33.99 14.00
CA PHE A 383 -1.85 34.25 15.26
C PHE A 383 -2.36 35.71 15.37
N LYS A 384 -1.54 36.71 14.95
CA LYS A 384 -1.88 38.13 15.06
C LYS A 384 -2.81 38.65 13.96
N ILE A 385 -2.82 38.06 12.79
CA ILE A 385 -3.54 38.58 11.62
C ILE A 385 -4.82 37.78 11.44
N ASP A 386 -5.94 38.47 11.44
CA ASP A 386 -7.31 37.95 11.23
C ASP A 386 -7.67 36.74 12.13
N ASN A 387 -6.98 36.53 13.26
CA ASN A 387 -7.11 35.35 14.15
C ASN A 387 -6.97 34.00 13.40
N THR A 388 -6.33 33.99 12.25
CA THR A 388 -6.27 32.86 11.32
C THR A 388 -5.84 31.57 12.02
N LEU A 389 -4.78 31.61 12.84
CA LEU A 389 -4.29 30.43 13.54
C LEU A 389 -5.30 29.86 14.53
N ARG A 390 -6.02 30.75 15.25
CA ARG A 390 -7.06 30.37 16.21
C ARG A 390 -8.20 29.65 15.51
N ASP A 391 -8.68 30.22 14.40
CA ASP A 391 -9.79 29.65 13.62
C ASP A 391 -9.41 28.31 13.02
N VAL A 392 -8.20 28.21 12.42
CA VAL A 392 -7.68 26.97 11.88
C VAL A 392 -7.53 25.90 12.95
N SER A 393 -6.96 26.23 14.11
CA SER A 393 -6.79 25.28 15.21
C SER A 393 -8.12 24.81 15.77
N SER A 394 -9.10 25.73 15.95
CA SER A 394 -10.43 25.40 16.42
C SER A 394 -11.18 24.48 15.45
N GLU A 395 -11.23 24.84 14.16
CA GLU A 395 -11.87 24.01 13.13
C GLU A 395 -11.17 22.65 12.96
N THR A 396 -9.83 22.60 13.03
CA THR A 396 -9.07 21.35 13.02
C THR A 396 -9.47 20.46 14.18
N THR A 397 -9.54 21.01 15.37
CA THR A 397 -9.91 20.24 16.59
C THR A 397 -11.34 19.72 16.48
N ILE A 398 -12.31 20.55 16.08
CA ILE A 398 -13.71 20.15 15.93
C ILE A 398 -13.84 19.01 14.93
N THR A 399 -13.23 19.16 13.74
CA THR A 399 -13.32 18.16 12.68
C THR A 399 -12.62 16.85 13.06
N THR A 400 -11.43 16.94 13.66
CA THR A 400 -10.68 15.76 14.13
C THR A 400 -11.44 15.01 15.22
N THR A 401 -12.00 15.73 16.19
CA THR A 401 -12.79 15.13 17.28
C THR A 401 -14.03 14.44 16.73
N LEU A 402 -14.71 15.07 15.77
CA LEU A 402 -15.88 14.45 15.11
C LEU A 402 -15.51 13.13 14.44
N VAL A 403 -14.41 13.10 13.67
CA VAL A 403 -13.92 11.86 13.01
C VAL A 403 -13.64 10.76 14.04
N PHE A 404 -12.92 11.07 15.12
CA PHE A 404 -12.57 10.06 16.13
C PHE A 404 -13.78 9.55 16.91
N ILE A 405 -14.74 10.40 17.25
CA ILE A 405 -15.98 9.97 17.93
C ILE A 405 -16.80 9.06 17.00
N ILE A 406 -16.87 9.37 15.70
CA ILE A 406 -17.55 8.50 14.71
C ILE A 406 -16.83 7.15 14.60
N LEU A 407 -15.49 7.12 14.56
CA LEU A 407 -14.72 5.87 14.55
C LEU A 407 -15.04 4.96 15.74
N ILE A 408 -15.09 5.53 16.95
CA ILE A 408 -15.45 4.78 18.16
C ILE A 408 -16.89 4.30 18.11
N GLY A 409 -17.81 5.18 17.75
CA GLY A 409 -19.25 4.87 17.69
C GLY A 409 -19.55 3.77 16.68
N ALA A 410 -18.89 3.81 15.51
CA ALA A 410 -19.01 2.79 14.48
C ALA A 410 -18.40 1.46 14.91
N ALA A 411 -17.28 1.44 15.61
CA ALA A 411 -16.70 0.23 16.17
C ALA A 411 -17.65 -0.45 17.16
N MET A 412 -18.35 0.33 18.00
CA MET A 412 -19.37 -0.18 18.90
C MET A 412 -20.59 -0.74 18.15
N LEU A 413 -21.04 -0.06 17.09
CA LEU A 413 -22.14 -0.54 16.25
C LEU A 413 -21.78 -1.82 15.52
N THR A 414 -20.58 -1.90 14.92
CA THR A 414 -20.10 -3.08 14.21
C THR A 414 -19.95 -4.27 15.15
N ALA A 415 -19.45 -4.06 16.36
CA ALA A 415 -19.41 -5.11 17.39
C ALA A 415 -20.82 -5.59 17.77
N GLY A 416 -21.80 -4.71 17.89
CA GLY A 416 -23.21 -5.07 18.10
C GLY A 416 -23.83 -5.82 16.93
N PHE A 417 -23.54 -5.37 15.71
CA PHE A 417 -23.97 -6.03 14.48
C PHE A 417 -23.45 -7.48 14.37
N ARG A 418 -22.18 -7.71 14.73
CA ARG A 418 -21.58 -9.04 14.80
C ARG A 418 -22.18 -9.89 15.90
N ALA A 419 -22.43 -9.32 17.08
CA ALA A 419 -22.99 -10.02 18.21
C ALA A 419 -24.38 -10.61 17.90
N PHE A 420 -25.14 -9.97 17.01
CA PHE A 420 -26.43 -10.48 16.51
C PHE A 420 -26.35 -11.31 15.22
N GLY A 421 -25.15 -11.72 14.80
CA GLY A 421 -24.95 -12.55 13.59
C GLY A 421 -25.11 -11.82 12.26
N GLY A 422 -25.10 -10.49 12.28
CA GLY A 422 -25.32 -9.68 11.07
C GLY A 422 -24.25 -9.89 9.98
N GLU A 423 -23.01 -10.13 10.38
CA GLU A 423 -21.91 -10.41 9.45
C GLU A 423 -22.16 -11.70 8.66
N GLU A 424 -22.60 -12.77 9.34
CA GLU A 424 -22.90 -14.05 8.70
C GLU A 424 -24.10 -13.92 7.76
N LEU A 425 -25.12 -13.17 8.16
CA LEU A 425 -26.33 -12.97 7.37
C LEU A 425 -26.03 -12.20 6.07
N VAL A 426 -25.21 -11.16 6.13
CA VAL A 426 -24.74 -10.42 4.94
C VAL A 426 -23.88 -11.32 4.05
N ARG A 427 -23.03 -12.13 4.66
CA ARG A 427 -22.16 -13.09 3.96
C ARG A 427 -22.99 -14.14 3.22
N GLU A 428 -23.96 -14.78 3.89
CA GLU A 428 -24.86 -15.75 3.28
C GLU A 428 -25.66 -15.12 2.13
N PHE A 429 -26.18 -13.90 2.33
CA PHE A 429 -26.90 -13.19 1.29
C PHE A 429 -26.03 -12.94 0.06
N LEU A 430 -24.84 -12.37 0.23
CA LEU A 430 -23.94 -12.06 -0.89
C LEU A 430 -23.47 -13.34 -1.61
N LEU A 431 -23.14 -14.40 -0.85
CA LEU A 431 -22.70 -15.66 -1.44
C LEU A 431 -23.85 -16.44 -2.15
N SER A 432 -25.11 -16.15 -1.81
CA SER A 432 -26.28 -16.75 -2.46
C SER A 432 -26.60 -16.11 -3.82
N LEU A 433 -26.04 -14.93 -4.11
CA LEU A 433 -26.31 -14.23 -5.36
C LEU A 433 -25.74 -15.01 -6.56
N PRO A 434 -26.54 -15.20 -7.62
CA PRO A 434 -26.05 -15.83 -8.86
C PRO A 434 -25.08 -14.88 -9.60
N GLY A 435 -24.06 -15.43 -10.29
CA GLY A 435 -23.13 -14.65 -11.11
C GLY A 435 -21.77 -14.32 -10.45
N GLY A 436 -21.50 -14.90 -9.27
CA GLY A 436 -20.18 -14.81 -8.61
C GLY A 436 -19.80 -13.41 -8.17
N PHE A 437 -18.49 -13.16 -8.12
CA PHE A 437 -17.90 -11.92 -7.60
C PHE A 437 -18.49 -10.64 -8.20
N TRP A 438 -18.66 -10.56 -9.52
CA TRP A 438 -19.13 -9.33 -10.16
C TRP A 438 -20.55 -8.93 -9.74
N THR A 439 -21.44 -9.91 -9.54
CA THR A 439 -22.79 -9.61 -9.03
C THR A 439 -22.73 -9.12 -7.59
N GLN A 440 -21.95 -9.77 -6.72
CA GLN A 440 -21.73 -9.33 -5.34
C GLN A 440 -21.15 -7.91 -5.30
N PHE A 441 -20.15 -7.65 -6.12
CA PHE A 441 -19.50 -6.34 -6.24
C PHE A 441 -20.49 -5.25 -6.67
N ILE A 442 -21.29 -5.50 -7.72
CA ILE A 442 -22.28 -4.53 -8.21
C ILE A 442 -23.35 -4.25 -7.15
N VAL A 443 -23.85 -5.29 -6.47
CA VAL A 443 -24.84 -5.14 -5.40
C VAL A 443 -24.28 -4.30 -4.24
N VAL A 444 -23.07 -4.57 -3.81
CA VAL A 444 -22.40 -3.79 -2.75
C VAL A 444 -22.16 -2.35 -3.21
N MET A 445 -21.70 -2.13 -4.43
CA MET A 445 -21.49 -0.79 -4.98
C MET A 445 -22.80 -0.02 -5.12
N ALA A 446 -23.88 -0.69 -5.52
CA ALA A 446 -25.22 -0.08 -5.56
C ALA A 446 -25.74 0.29 -4.16
N LEU A 447 -25.49 -0.57 -3.16
CA LEU A 447 -25.84 -0.28 -1.77
C LEU A 447 -25.08 0.96 -1.26
N ILE A 448 -23.76 1.03 -1.44
CA ILE A 448 -22.92 2.17 -1.07
C ILE A 448 -23.40 3.44 -1.79
N PHE A 449 -23.73 3.34 -3.07
CA PHE A 449 -24.24 4.45 -3.86
C PHE A 449 -25.55 4.99 -3.30
N ILE A 450 -26.50 4.13 -2.94
CA ILE A 450 -27.81 4.53 -2.35
C ILE A 450 -27.59 5.15 -0.96
N LEU A 451 -26.75 4.54 -0.12
CA LEU A 451 -26.45 5.07 1.21
C LEU A 451 -25.83 6.47 1.16
N GLY A 452 -25.00 6.75 0.14
CA GLY A 452 -24.38 8.06 -0.05
C GLY A 452 -25.35 9.20 -0.38
N PHE A 453 -26.63 8.94 -0.53
CA PHE A 453 -27.68 9.99 -0.60
C PHE A 453 -28.08 10.50 0.78
N PHE A 454 -27.89 9.69 1.82
CA PHE A 454 -28.44 9.96 3.15
C PHE A 454 -27.37 10.11 4.22
N ILE A 455 -26.19 9.57 3.98
CA ILE A 455 -25.11 9.42 4.96
C ILE A 455 -23.82 9.98 4.37
N ASP A 456 -23.01 10.66 5.20
CA ASP A 456 -21.73 11.22 4.77
C ASP A 456 -20.71 10.11 4.46
N TYR A 457 -19.69 10.44 3.65
CA TYR A 457 -18.66 9.50 3.21
C TYR A 457 -17.87 8.89 4.39
N LEU A 458 -17.64 9.68 5.46
CA LEU A 458 -16.95 9.19 6.67
C LEU A 458 -17.71 8.03 7.30
N GLU A 459 -19.01 8.19 7.39
CA GLU A 459 -19.91 7.22 8.02
C GLU A 459 -20.00 5.95 7.17
N ILE A 460 -20.11 6.08 5.84
CA ILE A 460 -20.08 4.94 4.94
C ILE A 460 -18.75 4.21 5.04
N ALA A 461 -17.64 4.96 5.02
CA ALA A 461 -16.30 4.36 5.10
C ALA A 461 -16.10 3.58 6.39
N ILE A 462 -16.60 4.10 7.52
CA ILE A 462 -16.34 3.50 8.83
C ILE A 462 -17.36 2.39 9.18
N VAL A 463 -18.61 2.47 8.69
CA VAL A 463 -19.66 1.50 9.04
C VAL A 463 -19.80 0.41 8.00
N VAL A 464 -19.89 0.78 6.72
CA VAL A 464 -20.24 -0.16 5.64
C VAL A 464 -19.03 -0.96 5.16
N ILE A 465 -17.88 -0.28 4.97
CA ILE A 465 -16.67 -0.94 4.46
C ILE A 465 -16.25 -2.15 5.32
N PRO A 466 -16.13 -2.07 6.65
CA PRO A 466 -15.72 -3.21 7.47
C PRO A 466 -16.66 -4.43 7.37
N ILE A 467 -17.91 -4.21 7.03
CA ILE A 467 -18.94 -5.27 6.94
C ILE A 467 -18.87 -5.99 5.59
N VAL A 468 -18.80 -5.23 4.49
CA VAL A 468 -18.97 -5.80 3.15
C VAL A 468 -17.64 -6.18 2.46
N THR A 469 -16.56 -5.47 2.76
CA THR A 469 -15.29 -5.65 2.04
C THR A 469 -14.55 -6.94 2.38
N PRO A 470 -14.58 -7.48 3.62
CA PRO A 470 -13.97 -8.79 3.89
C PRO A 470 -14.55 -9.88 2.99
N ILE A 471 -15.85 -9.81 2.68
CA ILE A 471 -16.55 -10.79 1.85
C ILE A 471 -16.08 -10.70 0.38
N LEU A 472 -15.94 -9.47 -0.15
CA LEU A 472 -15.44 -9.26 -1.51
C LEU A 472 -13.96 -9.65 -1.66
N LEU A 473 -13.15 -9.42 -0.64
CA LEU A 473 -11.72 -9.78 -0.62
C LEU A 473 -11.48 -11.28 -0.45
N LEU A 474 -12.46 -12.00 0.06
CA LEU A 474 -12.37 -13.44 0.31
C LEU A 474 -12.30 -14.25 -0.98
N ASP A 475 -12.96 -13.81 -2.07
CA ASP A 475 -13.10 -14.59 -3.31
C ASP A 475 -11.74 -14.86 -3.98
N PRO A 476 -11.30 -16.14 -4.09
CA PRO A 476 -10.03 -16.49 -4.71
C PRO A 476 -10.08 -16.42 -6.24
N ALA A 477 -11.27 -16.46 -6.88
CA ALA A 477 -11.40 -16.36 -8.33
C ALA A 477 -11.17 -14.93 -8.81
N ALA A 478 -11.75 -13.94 -8.12
CA ALA A 478 -11.50 -12.54 -8.40
C ALA A 478 -10.15 -12.07 -7.84
N ASN A 479 -9.77 -12.56 -6.67
CA ASN A 479 -8.51 -12.26 -5.95
C ASN A 479 -8.09 -10.79 -6.05
N ILE A 480 -9.07 -9.91 -5.80
CA ILE A 480 -8.89 -8.45 -5.91
C ILE A 480 -7.98 -7.92 -4.80
N THR A 481 -7.29 -6.82 -5.08
CA THR A 481 -6.52 -6.11 -4.07
C THR A 481 -7.43 -5.18 -3.25
N ALA A 482 -7.13 -5.04 -1.95
CA ALA A 482 -7.82 -4.08 -1.09
C ALA A 482 -7.66 -2.65 -1.61
N LEU A 483 -6.50 -2.32 -2.17
CA LEU A 483 -6.21 -1.04 -2.78
C LEU A 483 -7.18 -0.70 -3.93
N TRP A 484 -7.32 -1.59 -4.91
CA TRP A 484 -8.25 -1.37 -6.03
C TRP A 484 -9.70 -1.23 -5.54
N LEU A 485 -10.11 -2.08 -4.59
CA LEU A 485 -11.44 -2.01 -4.01
C LEU A 485 -11.69 -0.65 -3.33
N GLY A 486 -10.71 -0.13 -2.59
CA GLY A 486 -10.80 1.18 -1.95
C GLY A 486 -10.93 2.34 -2.93
N VAL A 487 -10.16 2.30 -4.03
CA VAL A 487 -10.26 3.30 -5.11
C VAL A 487 -11.66 3.25 -5.76
N MET A 488 -12.18 2.04 -6.02
CA MET A 488 -13.53 1.86 -6.60
C MET A 488 -14.62 2.39 -5.67
N ILE A 489 -14.53 2.12 -4.36
CA ILE A 489 -15.46 2.63 -3.35
C ILE A 489 -15.38 4.17 -3.25
N GLY A 490 -14.17 4.73 -3.25
CA GLY A 490 -13.97 6.19 -3.22
C GLY A 490 -14.62 6.90 -4.39
N LEU A 491 -14.45 6.38 -5.62
CA LEU A 491 -15.08 6.89 -6.83
C LEU A 491 -16.61 6.76 -6.79
N ASN A 492 -17.11 5.63 -6.28
CA ASN A 492 -18.54 5.39 -6.19
C ASN A 492 -19.21 6.34 -5.20
N MET A 493 -18.62 6.54 -4.02
CA MET A 493 -19.12 7.51 -3.04
C MET A 493 -19.10 8.94 -3.59
N GLN A 494 -18.05 9.32 -4.32
CA GLN A 494 -17.99 10.61 -5.00
C GLN A 494 -19.17 10.81 -5.97
N THR A 495 -19.57 9.76 -6.67
CA THR A 495 -20.68 9.79 -7.63
C THR A 495 -22.02 10.00 -6.91
N SER A 496 -22.26 9.31 -5.80
CA SER A 496 -23.49 9.48 -5.00
C SER A 496 -23.63 10.91 -4.46
N PHE A 497 -22.54 11.53 -4.04
CA PHE A 497 -22.50 12.92 -3.53
C PHE A 497 -22.87 13.97 -4.60
N LEU A 498 -22.75 13.64 -5.86
CA LEU A 498 -23.08 14.51 -6.98
C LEU A 498 -24.49 14.23 -7.54
N THR A 499 -25.15 13.14 -7.14
CA THR A 499 -26.39 12.66 -7.78
C THR A 499 -27.64 13.34 -7.22
N PRO A 500 -28.47 13.99 -8.06
CA PRO A 500 -29.76 14.55 -7.65
C PRO A 500 -30.76 13.45 -7.19
N PRO A 501 -31.69 13.75 -6.30
CA PRO A 501 -31.91 15.07 -5.65
C PRO A 501 -31.10 15.27 -4.37
N PHE A 502 -30.49 14.23 -3.81
CA PHE A 502 -29.96 14.18 -2.43
C PHE A 502 -28.45 14.39 -2.32
N GLY A 503 -27.72 14.53 -3.44
CA GLY A 503 -26.25 14.66 -3.39
C GLY A 503 -25.77 15.84 -2.52
N PHE A 504 -24.93 15.57 -1.51
CA PHE A 504 -24.47 16.56 -0.55
C PHE A 504 -23.77 17.76 -1.18
N SER A 505 -22.96 17.55 -2.24
CA SER A 505 -22.30 18.66 -2.95
C SER A 505 -23.30 19.66 -3.55
N LEU A 506 -24.47 19.18 -3.98
CA LEU A 506 -25.54 20.03 -4.54
C LEU A 506 -26.18 20.89 -3.45
N PHE A 507 -26.34 20.32 -2.23
CA PHE A 507 -26.88 21.07 -1.08
C PHE A 507 -25.90 22.15 -0.61
N TYR A 508 -24.61 21.80 -0.49
CA TYR A 508 -23.57 22.77 -0.13
C TYR A 508 -23.53 23.96 -1.09
N LEU A 509 -23.55 23.66 -2.41
CA LEU A 509 -23.62 24.74 -3.40
C LEU A 509 -24.92 25.56 -3.29
N ARG A 510 -26.06 24.90 -3.10
CA ARG A 510 -27.36 25.58 -2.95
C ARG A 510 -27.36 26.55 -1.78
N GLY A 511 -26.71 26.19 -0.65
CA GLY A 511 -26.61 27.03 0.53
C GLY A 511 -25.90 28.37 0.30
N VAL A 512 -25.00 28.44 -0.69
CA VAL A 512 -24.20 29.66 -0.98
C VAL A 512 -24.50 30.26 -2.37
N ALA A 513 -25.28 29.59 -3.19
CA ALA A 513 -25.62 30.07 -4.53
C ALA A 513 -26.60 31.30 -4.45
N PRO A 514 -26.44 32.31 -5.30
CA PRO A 514 -27.38 33.40 -5.43
C PRO A 514 -28.81 32.90 -5.67
N THR A 515 -29.80 33.63 -5.15
CA THR A 515 -31.24 33.28 -5.30
C THR A 515 -31.71 33.15 -6.75
N ALA A 516 -31.05 33.83 -7.69
CA ALA A 516 -31.30 33.74 -9.12
C ALA A 516 -30.96 32.36 -9.74
N VAL A 517 -30.13 31.54 -9.09
CA VAL A 517 -29.77 30.18 -9.51
C VAL A 517 -30.82 29.20 -9.01
N LYS A 518 -31.54 28.56 -9.93
CA LYS A 518 -32.56 27.54 -9.57
C LYS A 518 -31.89 26.22 -9.20
N THR A 519 -32.46 25.50 -8.23
CA THR A 519 -31.99 24.14 -7.84
C THR A 519 -31.99 23.17 -9.01
N THR A 520 -32.97 23.28 -9.91
CA THR A 520 -33.05 22.45 -11.13
C THR A 520 -31.88 22.69 -12.08
N GLU A 521 -31.30 23.90 -12.12
CA GLU A 521 -30.10 24.17 -12.93
C GLU A 521 -28.84 23.53 -12.29
N ILE A 522 -28.76 23.49 -10.96
CA ILE A 522 -27.68 22.77 -10.24
C ILE A 522 -27.76 21.27 -10.58
N TRP A 523 -28.98 20.68 -10.51
CA TRP A 523 -29.19 19.26 -10.83
C TRP A 523 -28.85 18.94 -12.29
N LYS A 524 -29.31 19.73 -13.25
CA LYS A 524 -28.97 19.54 -14.68
C LYS A 524 -27.48 19.66 -14.94
N GLY A 525 -26.80 20.52 -14.18
CA GLY A 525 -25.36 20.71 -14.29
C GLY A 525 -24.55 19.51 -13.81
N ALA A 526 -25.03 18.79 -12.82
CA ALA A 526 -24.36 17.61 -12.26
C ALA A 526 -24.40 16.38 -13.18
N ILE A 527 -25.49 16.19 -13.95
CA ILE A 527 -25.74 14.99 -14.76
C ILE A 527 -24.56 14.59 -15.67
N PRO A 528 -23.97 15.50 -16.48
CA PRO A 528 -22.84 15.12 -17.34
C PRO A 528 -21.63 14.63 -16.55
N PHE A 529 -21.33 15.24 -15.39
CA PHE A 529 -20.21 14.88 -14.54
C PHE A 529 -20.42 13.52 -13.85
N ILE A 530 -21.67 13.20 -13.48
CA ILE A 530 -22.04 11.85 -13.01
C ILE A 530 -21.73 10.81 -14.09
N GLY A 531 -22.14 11.09 -15.35
CA GLY A 531 -21.80 10.21 -16.47
C GLY A 531 -20.30 9.99 -16.64
N LEU A 532 -19.49 11.04 -16.49
CA LEU A 532 -18.01 10.94 -16.55
C LEU A 532 -17.43 10.16 -15.38
N GLN A 533 -17.97 10.28 -14.18
CA GLN A 533 -17.55 9.51 -13.01
C GLN A 533 -17.87 8.02 -13.18
N LEU A 534 -19.09 7.69 -13.64
CA LEU A 534 -19.46 6.31 -13.93
C LEU A 534 -18.60 5.71 -15.05
N PHE A 535 -18.26 6.50 -16.06
CA PHE A 535 -17.34 6.09 -17.12
C PHE A 535 -15.93 5.80 -16.58
N ALA A 536 -15.41 6.67 -15.72
CA ALA A 536 -14.13 6.45 -15.05
C ALA A 536 -14.16 5.19 -14.16
N LEU A 537 -15.26 4.96 -13.43
CA LEU A 537 -15.45 3.79 -12.60
C LEU A 537 -15.45 2.50 -13.43
N VAL A 538 -16.06 2.48 -14.61
CA VAL A 538 -16.03 1.35 -15.54
C VAL A 538 -14.60 1.09 -16.06
N ILE A 539 -13.85 2.14 -16.46
CA ILE A 539 -12.48 2.00 -16.94
C ILE A 539 -11.57 1.40 -15.87
N ILE A 540 -11.61 1.94 -14.64
CA ILE A 540 -10.76 1.48 -13.52
C ILE A 540 -11.20 0.08 -13.05
N GLY A 541 -12.52 -0.20 -13.12
CA GLY A 541 -13.06 -1.53 -12.84
C GLY A 541 -12.54 -2.60 -13.80
N TYR A 542 -12.45 -2.28 -15.08
CA TYR A 542 -11.93 -3.19 -16.10
C TYR A 542 -10.40 -3.28 -16.13
N LEU A 543 -9.69 -2.20 -15.76
CA LEU A 543 -8.22 -2.09 -15.76
C LEU A 543 -7.68 -1.88 -14.35
N PRO A 544 -7.59 -2.92 -13.51
CA PRO A 544 -7.09 -2.79 -12.13
C PRO A 544 -5.67 -2.23 -12.05
N SER A 545 -4.87 -2.42 -13.09
CA SER A 545 -3.52 -1.89 -13.20
C SER A 545 -3.45 -0.36 -13.05
N ILE A 546 -4.50 0.38 -13.41
CA ILE A 546 -4.56 1.84 -13.24
C ILE A 546 -4.40 2.23 -11.75
N ALA A 547 -4.98 1.46 -10.84
CA ALA A 547 -4.84 1.68 -9.39
C ALA A 547 -3.61 0.97 -8.82
N ASN A 548 -3.33 -0.27 -9.22
CA ASN A 548 -2.33 -1.12 -8.57
C ASN A 548 -0.88 -0.86 -9.03
N TYR A 549 -0.66 -0.32 -10.25
CA TYR A 549 0.67 -0.21 -10.85
C TYR A 549 1.60 0.73 -10.09
N LEU A 550 1.12 1.93 -9.75
CA LEU A 550 1.98 2.94 -9.12
C LEU A 550 2.47 2.54 -7.72
N PRO A 551 1.63 1.99 -6.83
CA PRO A 551 2.09 1.42 -5.56
C PRO A 551 3.06 0.25 -5.72
N ALA A 552 2.78 -0.67 -6.64
CA ALA A 552 3.67 -1.78 -6.91
C ALA A 552 5.05 -1.32 -7.41
N ARG A 553 5.08 -0.24 -8.20
CA ARG A 553 6.31 0.35 -8.74
C ARG A 553 7.15 1.06 -7.67
N SER A 554 6.53 1.67 -6.66
CA SER A 554 7.19 2.61 -5.75
C SER A 554 8.43 2.02 -5.05
N TYR A 555 8.39 0.77 -4.61
CA TYR A 555 9.55 0.13 -4.00
C TYR A 555 10.33 -0.83 -4.90
N LEU A 556 9.77 -1.24 -6.04
CA LEU A 556 10.50 -2.08 -7.01
C LEU A 556 11.38 -1.28 -7.97
N THR A 557 11.21 0.05 -8.06
CA THR A 557 12.05 0.92 -8.90
C THR A 557 13.21 1.56 -8.17
N SER A 558 13.44 1.24 -6.90
CA SER A 558 14.58 1.74 -6.16
C SER A 558 15.87 1.06 -6.66
N ASP A 559 16.93 1.83 -6.88
CA ASP A 559 18.24 1.32 -7.33
C ASP A 559 18.89 0.33 -6.35
N VAL A 560 18.26 0.10 -5.19
CA VAL A 560 18.70 -0.80 -4.12
C VAL A 560 17.74 -1.97 -3.89
N SER A 561 16.73 -2.18 -4.74
CA SER A 561 15.77 -3.28 -4.58
C SER A 561 16.38 -4.62 -5.02
N PRO A 562 16.54 -5.57 -4.08
CA PRO A 562 16.94 -6.93 -4.45
C PRO A 562 15.79 -7.66 -5.20
N PRO A 563 16.08 -8.76 -5.89
CA PRO A 563 15.04 -9.62 -6.44
C PRO A 563 14.08 -10.08 -5.33
N PRO A 564 12.76 -10.02 -5.58
CA PRO A 564 11.78 -10.35 -4.56
C PRO A 564 11.80 -11.85 -4.22
N THR A 565 11.68 -12.15 -2.94
CA THR A 565 11.55 -13.52 -2.40
C THR A 565 10.09 -13.92 -2.13
N ASN A 566 9.16 -12.98 -2.25
CA ASN A 566 7.74 -13.28 -2.13
C ASN A 566 7.29 -14.18 -3.28
N PRO A 567 6.68 -15.36 -3.05
CA PRO A 567 6.32 -16.30 -4.10
C PRO A 567 5.45 -15.74 -5.23
N LYS A 568 4.59 -14.76 -4.94
CA LYS A 568 3.76 -14.08 -5.95
C LYS A 568 4.61 -13.27 -6.92
N LEU A 569 5.56 -12.49 -6.40
CA LEU A 569 6.47 -11.66 -7.20
C LEU A 569 7.58 -12.49 -7.85
N GLU A 570 7.99 -13.57 -7.21
CA GLU A 570 8.96 -14.53 -7.73
C GLU A 570 8.46 -15.19 -9.01
N LYS A 571 7.17 -15.50 -9.09
CA LYS A 571 6.52 -15.98 -10.32
C LYS A 571 6.66 -14.97 -11.47
N CYS A 572 6.55 -13.68 -11.19
CA CYS A 572 6.75 -12.62 -12.19
C CYS A 572 8.19 -12.59 -12.72
N ILE A 573 9.18 -12.74 -11.84
CA ILE A 573 10.60 -12.84 -12.19
C ILE A 573 10.87 -14.05 -13.08
N ILE A 574 10.31 -15.21 -12.74
CA ILE A 574 10.47 -16.44 -13.52
C ILE A 574 9.84 -16.30 -14.92
N ASN A 575 8.69 -15.67 -15.01
CA ASN A 575 8.05 -15.40 -16.31
C ASN A 575 8.91 -14.46 -17.18
N TYR A 576 9.52 -13.43 -16.58
CA TYR A 576 10.48 -12.57 -17.26
C TYR A 576 11.69 -13.36 -17.79
N GLN A 577 12.30 -14.21 -16.94
CA GLN A 577 13.41 -15.08 -17.33
C GLN A 577 13.04 -15.99 -18.52
N PHE A 578 11.86 -16.63 -18.43
CA PHE A 578 11.41 -17.52 -19.50
C PHE A 578 11.20 -16.77 -20.82
N GLY A 579 10.74 -15.53 -20.77
CA GLY A 579 10.63 -14.67 -21.95
C GLY A 579 11.98 -14.37 -22.62
N ILE A 580 13.04 -14.16 -21.83
CA ILE A 580 14.40 -13.97 -22.35
C ILE A 580 14.96 -15.28 -22.91
N PHE A 581 14.79 -16.42 -22.21
CA PHE A 581 15.22 -17.70 -22.73
C PHE A 581 14.59 -18.04 -24.08
N ASP A 582 13.33 -17.66 -24.32
CA ASP A 582 12.67 -17.86 -25.61
C ASP A 582 13.30 -17.02 -26.75
N LYS A 583 13.70 -15.79 -26.44
CA LYS A 583 14.26 -14.85 -27.41
C LYS A 583 15.74 -15.14 -27.73
N ASP A 584 16.55 -15.41 -26.69
CA ASP A 584 18.02 -15.40 -26.77
C ASP A 584 18.64 -16.76 -26.50
N LYS A 585 17.87 -17.87 -26.58
CA LYS A 585 18.34 -19.25 -26.26
C LYS A 585 19.67 -19.62 -26.94
N SER A 586 19.75 -19.43 -28.23
CA SER A 586 20.95 -19.82 -29.02
C SER A 586 22.18 -19.00 -28.64
N LYS A 587 22.02 -17.70 -28.42
CA LYS A 587 23.07 -16.79 -27.99
C LYS A 587 23.60 -17.12 -26.60
N LEU A 588 22.68 -17.43 -25.65
CA LEU A 588 23.06 -17.82 -24.30
C LEU A 588 23.82 -19.16 -24.28
N ILE A 589 23.35 -20.17 -25.04
CA ILE A 589 24.04 -21.44 -25.16
C ILE A 589 25.46 -21.22 -25.71
N GLN A 590 25.60 -20.46 -26.79
CA GLN A 590 26.91 -20.15 -27.39
C GLN A 590 27.83 -19.43 -26.39
N SER A 591 27.30 -18.48 -25.62
CA SER A 591 28.06 -17.79 -24.58
C SER A 591 28.56 -18.74 -23.50
N ILE A 592 27.73 -19.70 -23.05
CA ILE A 592 28.11 -20.68 -22.03
C ILE A 592 29.16 -21.65 -22.62
N GLU A 593 29.00 -22.10 -23.87
CA GLU A 593 29.93 -23.00 -24.54
C GLU A 593 31.29 -22.37 -24.82
N ASN A 594 31.36 -21.09 -25.16
CA ASN A 594 32.62 -20.37 -25.34
C ASN A 594 33.48 -20.41 -24.05
N ASN A 595 32.87 -20.49 -22.87
CA ASN A 595 33.59 -20.55 -21.60
C ASN A 595 34.17 -21.97 -21.30
N LYS A 596 33.76 -23.00 -22.02
CA LYS A 596 34.43 -24.33 -21.96
C LYS A 596 35.86 -24.30 -22.52
N ASN A 597 36.12 -23.38 -23.44
CA ASN A 597 37.41 -23.32 -24.16
C ASN A 597 38.42 -22.35 -23.50
N LEU A 598 38.06 -21.78 -22.34
CA LEU A 598 38.99 -20.93 -21.58
C LEU A 598 40.16 -21.77 -21.05
N ASP A 599 41.36 -21.20 -21.14
CA ASP A 599 42.53 -21.85 -20.49
C ASP A 599 42.39 -21.73 -18.98
N ILE A 600 42.21 -22.87 -18.34
CA ILE A 600 42.07 -23.02 -16.89
C ILE A 600 43.18 -23.91 -16.30
N SER A 601 44.25 -24.19 -17.10
CA SER A 601 45.33 -25.09 -16.70
C SER A 601 46.01 -24.69 -15.39
N PHE A 602 46.11 -23.39 -15.13
CA PHE A 602 46.76 -22.79 -13.96
C PHE A 602 45.89 -22.78 -12.69
N LEU A 603 44.56 -23.06 -12.80
CA LEU A 603 43.69 -23.12 -11.63
C LEU A 603 43.93 -24.35 -10.78
N PRO A 604 43.74 -24.29 -9.46
CA PRO A 604 43.64 -25.47 -8.60
C PRO A 604 42.54 -26.43 -9.04
N GLN A 605 42.64 -27.69 -8.70
CA GLN A 605 41.72 -28.72 -9.17
C GLN A 605 40.29 -28.48 -8.73
N ASP A 606 40.08 -28.06 -7.49
CA ASP A 606 38.78 -27.70 -6.94
C ASP A 606 38.13 -26.52 -7.69
N LYS A 607 38.93 -25.54 -8.12
CA LYS A 607 38.42 -24.37 -8.87
C LYS A 607 38.11 -24.75 -10.34
N LYS A 608 38.87 -25.68 -10.92
CA LYS A 608 38.51 -26.25 -12.24
C LYS A 608 37.16 -26.95 -12.19
N GLU A 609 36.99 -27.81 -11.21
CA GLU A 609 35.72 -28.55 -11.00
C GLU A 609 34.56 -27.60 -10.76
N LEU A 610 34.74 -26.53 -9.97
CA LEU A 610 33.75 -25.52 -9.71
C LEU A 610 33.28 -24.80 -10.99
N LEU A 611 34.22 -24.36 -11.85
CA LEU A 611 33.88 -23.71 -13.12
C LEU A 611 33.22 -24.70 -14.12
N GLN A 612 33.73 -25.93 -14.20
CA GLN A 612 33.15 -26.98 -15.05
C GLN A 612 31.72 -27.34 -14.59
N ASN A 613 31.50 -27.43 -13.27
CA ASN A 613 30.19 -27.70 -12.71
C ASN A 613 29.21 -26.53 -12.97
N HIS A 614 29.67 -25.27 -12.80
CA HIS A 614 28.91 -24.12 -13.20
C HIS A 614 28.42 -24.21 -14.65
N ILE A 615 29.35 -24.47 -15.60
CA ILE A 615 29.02 -24.59 -17.03
C ILE A 615 28.02 -25.72 -17.30
N ARG A 616 28.21 -26.88 -16.66
CA ARG A 616 27.30 -28.02 -16.73
C ARG A 616 25.90 -27.69 -16.25
N LEU A 617 25.77 -27.03 -15.06
CA LEU A 617 24.50 -26.60 -14.50
C LEU A 617 23.85 -25.53 -15.36
N ALA A 618 24.62 -24.58 -15.90
CA ALA A 618 24.13 -23.52 -16.79
C ALA A 618 23.51 -24.09 -18.08
N LEU A 619 24.13 -25.08 -18.68
CA LEU A 619 23.60 -25.77 -19.88
C LEU A 619 22.34 -26.60 -19.57
N GLN A 620 22.22 -27.16 -18.34
CA GLN A 620 21.04 -27.89 -17.90
C GLN A 620 19.80 -27.02 -17.72
N VAL A 621 19.97 -25.70 -17.58
CA VAL A 621 18.84 -24.74 -17.43
C VAL A 621 17.88 -24.85 -18.61
N PHE A 622 18.37 -24.97 -19.86
CA PHE A 622 17.52 -24.95 -21.05
C PHE A 622 16.55 -26.15 -21.12
N PRO A 623 17.00 -27.41 -21.00
CA PRO A 623 16.06 -28.53 -20.95
C PRO A 623 15.15 -28.48 -19.71
N MET A 624 15.60 -27.89 -18.59
CA MET A 624 14.74 -27.69 -17.42
C MET A 624 13.64 -26.68 -17.68
N VAL A 625 13.91 -25.56 -18.36
CA VAL A 625 12.89 -24.58 -18.78
C VAL A 625 11.86 -25.25 -19.69
N ASP A 626 12.29 -26.00 -20.68
CA ASP A 626 11.40 -26.73 -21.58
C ASP A 626 10.53 -27.75 -20.82
N ASN A 627 11.09 -28.45 -19.82
CA ASN A 627 10.37 -29.38 -18.96
C ASN A 627 9.32 -28.66 -18.08
N VAL A 628 9.69 -27.52 -17.46
CA VAL A 628 8.77 -26.72 -16.63
C VAL A 628 7.59 -26.22 -17.49
N LYS A 629 7.88 -25.68 -18.68
CA LYS A 629 6.83 -25.22 -19.62
C LYS A 629 5.90 -26.36 -20.04
N ASN A 630 6.46 -27.53 -20.36
CA ASN A 630 5.68 -28.69 -20.77
C ASN A 630 4.75 -29.19 -19.66
N LYS A 631 5.26 -29.22 -18.41
CA LYS A 631 4.44 -29.62 -17.25
C LYS A 631 3.38 -28.56 -16.92
N LYS A 632 3.70 -27.28 -17.08
CA LYS A 632 2.73 -26.19 -16.95
C LYS A 632 1.61 -26.32 -17.97
N ASN A 633 1.94 -26.50 -19.26
CA ASN A 633 0.95 -26.66 -20.31
C ASN A 633 0.02 -27.86 -20.05
N LYS A 634 0.55 -28.99 -19.59
CA LYS A 634 -0.28 -30.14 -19.20
C LYS A 634 -1.24 -29.83 -18.03
N LEU A 635 -0.77 -29.08 -17.05
CA LEU A 635 -1.60 -28.63 -15.92
C LEU A 635 -2.68 -27.66 -16.41
N ASP A 636 -2.30 -26.65 -17.21
CA ASP A 636 -3.21 -25.63 -17.73
C ASP A 636 -4.27 -26.26 -18.65
N ASP A 637 -3.92 -27.21 -19.52
CA ASP A 637 -4.87 -27.93 -20.37
C ASP A 637 -5.85 -28.78 -19.55
N PHE A 638 -5.37 -29.49 -18.55
CA PHE A 638 -6.23 -30.23 -17.62
C PHE A 638 -7.16 -29.31 -16.81
N SER A 639 -6.66 -28.14 -16.45
CA SER A 639 -7.41 -27.15 -15.64
C SER A 639 -8.64 -26.62 -16.36
N LYS A 640 -8.62 -26.52 -17.70
CA LYS A 640 -9.77 -26.03 -18.49
C LYS A 640 -11.01 -26.88 -18.28
N ASP A 641 -10.87 -28.19 -18.33
CA ASP A 641 -11.97 -29.14 -18.16
C ASP A 641 -12.29 -29.40 -16.67
N TYR A 642 -11.35 -29.08 -15.79
CA TYR A 642 -11.47 -29.29 -14.36
C TYR A 642 -12.08 -28.10 -13.62
N TYR A 643 -11.97 -26.87 -14.17
CA TYR A 643 -12.37 -25.63 -13.52
C TYR A 643 -13.85 -25.62 -13.07
N ASP A 644 -14.77 -25.95 -13.98
CA ASP A 644 -16.19 -25.92 -13.68
C ASP A 644 -16.58 -26.96 -12.64
N LEU A 645 -16.01 -28.15 -12.75
CA LEU A 645 -16.20 -29.22 -11.76
C LEU A 645 -15.71 -28.78 -10.39
N HIS A 646 -14.49 -28.22 -10.31
CA HIS A 646 -13.90 -27.73 -9.09
C HIS A 646 -14.79 -26.65 -8.43
N THR A 647 -15.18 -25.64 -9.20
CA THR A 647 -16.00 -24.51 -8.71
C THR A 647 -17.34 -25.00 -8.15
N ASN A 648 -18.02 -25.91 -8.87
CA ASN A 648 -19.29 -26.48 -8.43
C ASN A 648 -19.12 -27.31 -7.15
N VAL A 649 -18.10 -28.16 -7.08
CA VAL A 649 -17.89 -29.00 -5.89
C VAL A 649 -17.49 -28.14 -4.69
N ARG A 650 -16.64 -27.12 -4.87
CA ARG A 650 -16.28 -26.20 -3.77
C ARG A 650 -17.48 -25.43 -3.25
N LYS A 651 -18.41 -25.03 -4.14
CA LYS A 651 -19.70 -24.43 -3.72
C LYS A 651 -20.51 -25.38 -2.84
N LEU A 652 -20.67 -26.64 -3.23
CA LEU A 652 -21.39 -27.65 -2.46
C LEU A 652 -20.68 -27.92 -1.11
N GLN A 653 -19.37 -28.06 -1.10
CA GLN A 653 -18.59 -28.28 0.14
C GLN A 653 -18.72 -27.10 1.10
N ARG A 654 -18.76 -25.86 0.59
CA ARG A 654 -18.99 -24.67 1.42
C ARG A 654 -20.39 -24.68 2.04
N GLN A 655 -21.43 -25.07 1.28
CA GLN A 655 -22.80 -25.22 1.81
C GLN A 655 -22.84 -26.27 2.94
N ILE A 656 -22.21 -27.43 2.75
CA ILE A 656 -22.11 -28.47 3.78
C ILE A 656 -21.46 -27.90 5.05
N TYR A 657 -20.33 -27.18 4.91
CA TYR A 657 -19.63 -26.60 6.05
C TYR A 657 -20.48 -25.60 6.84
N PHE A 658 -21.24 -24.73 6.16
CA PHE A 658 -22.16 -23.82 6.85
C PHE A 658 -23.25 -24.56 7.61
N ILE A 659 -23.84 -25.61 7.03
CA ILE A 659 -24.85 -26.42 7.72
C ILE A 659 -24.23 -27.16 8.91
N GLU A 660 -23.00 -27.67 8.78
CA GLU A 660 -22.27 -28.32 9.89
C GLU A 660 -22.00 -27.35 11.05
N ASN A 661 -21.58 -26.11 10.75
CA ASN A 661 -21.42 -25.07 11.76
C ASN A 661 -22.74 -24.71 12.45
N LYS A 662 -23.84 -24.60 11.69
CA LYS A 662 -25.18 -24.38 12.25
C LYS A 662 -25.61 -25.53 13.18
N ILE A 663 -25.34 -26.76 12.78
CA ILE A 663 -25.58 -27.93 13.62
C ILE A 663 -24.74 -27.88 14.91
N LYS A 664 -23.50 -27.43 14.83
CA LYS A 664 -22.62 -27.28 16.00
C LYS A 664 -23.17 -26.23 16.97
N ILE A 665 -23.60 -25.08 16.50
CA ILE A 665 -24.24 -24.03 17.33
C ILE A 665 -25.48 -24.57 17.99
N LEU A 666 -26.37 -25.22 17.22
CA LEU A 666 -27.59 -25.84 17.78
C LEU A 666 -27.31 -26.92 18.82
N LYS A 667 -26.24 -27.69 18.70
CA LYS A 667 -25.79 -28.65 19.72
C LYS A 667 -25.29 -27.96 20.98
N ASP A 668 -24.64 -26.81 20.87
CA ASP A 668 -24.23 -26.02 22.03
C ASP A 668 -25.44 -25.36 22.70
N ASP A 669 -26.46 -24.94 21.94
CA ASP A 669 -27.75 -24.48 22.47
C ASP A 669 -28.46 -25.56 23.26
N ILE A 670 -28.46 -26.83 22.80
CA ILE A 670 -29.03 -27.95 23.56
C ILE A 670 -28.41 -28.05 24.96
N LYS A 671 -27.07 -27.88 25.08
CA LYS A 671 -26.40 -27.93 26.40
C LYS A 671 -26.86 -26.79 27.33
N ILE A 672 -27.19 -25.64 26.76
CA ILE A 672 -27.73 -24.49 27.53
C ILE A 672 -29.15 -24.79 28.04
N TYR A 673 -29.99 -25.42 27.21
CA TYR A 673 -31.38 -25.72 27.53
C TYR A 673 -31.58 -27.02 28.33
N GLU A 674 -30.53 -27.87 28.51
CA GLU A 674 -30.61 -29.18 29.15
C GLU A 674 -31.25 -29.14 30.54
N LYS A 675 -31.20 -28.02 31.25
CA LYS A 675 -31.75 -27.83 32.59
C LYS A 675 -33.09 -27.08 32.64
N THR A 676 -33.59 -26.55 31.51
CA THR A 676 -34.67 -25.55 31.56
C THR A 676 -35.88 -25.83 30.67
N ASN A 677 -35.76 -26.53 29.52
CA ASN A 677 -36.88 -26.64 28.58
C ASN A 677 -36.80 -27.85 27.62
N THR A 678 -37.42 -28.96 28.00
CA THR A 678 -37.46 -30.19 27.21
C THR A 678 -38.12 -30.02 25.82
N SER A 679 -39.12 -29.14 25.69
CA SER A 679 -39.81 -28.90 24.40
C SER A 679 -38.90 -28.15 23.41
N ALA A 680 -38.09 -27.25 23.90
CA ALA A 680 -37.11 -26.54 23.05
C ALA A 680 -36.03 -27.49 22.53
N ILE A 681 -35.53 -28.39 23.39
CA ILE A 681 -34.53 -29.41 23.00
C ILE A 681 -35.09 -30.30 21.87
N GLN A 682 -36.35 -30.73 21.98
CA GLN A 682 -36.97 -31.60 20.97
C GLN A 682 -37.10 -30.87 19.61
N LYS A 683 -37.46 -29.59 19.60
CA LYS A 683 -37.49 -28.77 18.38
C LYS A 683 -36.09 -28.61 17.75
N ILE A 684 -35.08 -28.27 18.55
CA ILE A 684 -33.70 -28.12 18.11
C ILE A 684 -33.16 -29.45 17.54
N THR A 685 -33.45 -30.59 18.23
CA THR A 685 -33.05 -31.92 17.76
C THR A 685 -33.67 -32.26 16.41
N ASN A 686 -34.97 -31.96 16.20
CA ASN A 686 -35.63 -32.16 14.92
C ASN A 686 -34.97 -31.29 13.82
N THR A 687 -34.66 -30.02 14.11
CA THR A 687 -33.96 -29.14 13.18
C THR A 687 -32.56 -29.69 12.81
N ILE A 688 -31.81 -30.22 13.79
CA ILE A 688 -30.51 -30.87 13.52
C ILE A 688 -30.67 -32.06 12.58
N ASN A 689 -31.69 -32.92 12.83
CA ASN A 689 -31.95 -34.06 11.95
C ASN A 689 -32.30 -33.67 10.53
N ASP A 690 -33.05 -32.60 10.35
CA ASP A 690 -33.42 -32.10 9.01
C ASP A 690 -32.21 -31.49 8.31
N LEU A 691 -31.37 -30.73 9.02
CA LEU A 691 -30.11 -30.23 8.52
C LEU A 691 -29.12 -31.35 8.13
N GLN A 692 -29.10 -32.45 8.89
CA GLN A 692 -28.28 -33.62 8.53
C GLN A 692 -28.76 -34.30 7.24
N LYS A 693 -30.09 -34.38 7.02
CA LYS A 693 -30.64 -34.87 5.74
C LYS A 693 -30.27 -33.95 4.58
N GLU A 694 -30.30 -32.66 4.80
CA GLU A 694 -29.88 -31.66 3.80
C GLU A 694 -28.40 -31.86 3.43
N ILE A 695 -27.51 -32.07 4.41
CA ILE A 695 -26.10 -32.40 4.14
C ILE A 695 -25.99 -33.63 3.24
N GLN A 696 -26.73 -34.70 3.54
CA GLN A 696 -26.72 -35.93 2.73
C GLN A 696 -27.17 -35.65 1.29
N GLN A 697 -28.22 -34.84 1.12
CA GLN A 697 -28.71 -34.45 -0.22
C GLN A 697 -27.65 -33.67 -1.01
N ILE A 698 -26.98 -32.74 -0.37
CA ILE A 698 -25.89 -31.95 -1.02
C ILE A 698 -24.69 -32.87 -1.29
N GLN A 699 -24.31 -33.76 -0.38
CA GLN A 699 -23.20 -34.70 -0.62
C GLN A 699 -23.46 -35.62 -1.83
N ASN A 700 -24.71 -36.03 -2.02
CA ASN A 700 -25.11 -36.86 -3.17
C ASN A 700 -25.04 -36.08 -4.52
N GLN A 701 -25.02 -34.74 -4.49
CA GLN A 701 -24.85 -33.92 -5.68
C GLN A 701 -23.39 -33.81 -6.12
N ILE A 702 -22.42 -34.17 -5.25
CA ILE A 702 -21.02 -34.15 -5.61
C ILE A 702 -20.75 -35.26 -6.64
N PRO A 703 -20.24 -34.91 -7.84
CA PRO A 703 -20.00 -35.91 -8.89
C PRO A 703 -19.00 -36.96 -8.45
N LYS A 704 -19.25 -38.23 -8.78
CA LYS A 704 -18.38 -39.36 -8.40
C LYS A 704 -16.94 -39.22 -8.93
N GLU A 705 -16.79 -38.57 -10.10
CA GLU A 705 -15.48 -38.32 -10.72
C GLU A 705 -14.61 -37.29 -9.98
N TRP A 706 -15.19 -36.53 -9.03
CA TRP A 706 -14.48 -35.50 -8.31
C TRP A 706 -13.16 -35.98 -7.67
N LYS A 707 -13.23 -37.08 -6.94
CA LYS A 707 -12.08 -37.60 -6.20
C LYS A 707 -10.89 -37.92 -7.11
N ASP A 708 -11.17 -38.55 -8.25
CA ASP A 708 -10.14 -38.94 -9.21
C ASP A 708 -9.58 -37.72 -9.97
N LYS A 709 -10.46 -36.82 -10.42
CA LYS A 709 -10.03 -35.59 -11.10
C LYS A 709 -9.23 -34.67 -10.16
N TYR A 710 -9.67 -34.55 -8.91
CA TYR A 710 -8.92 -33.79 -7.89
C TYR A 710 -7.54 -34.39 -7.63
N ALA A 711 -7.44 -35.71 -7.45
CA ALA A 711 -6.16 -36.40 -7.24
C ALA A 711 -5.21 -36.21 -8.45
N ASN A 712 -5.75 -36.28 -9.67
CA ASN A 712 -4.96 -36.06 -10.88
C ASN A 712 -4.48 -34.60 -11.01
N TYR A 713 -5.35 -33.64 -10.73
CA TYR A 713 -4.96 -32.23 -10.67
C TYR A 713 -3.82 -31.98 -9.66
N LYS A 714 -3.95 -32.48 -8.43
CA LYS A 714 -2.91 -32.39 -7.41
C LYS A 714 -1.60 -33.05 -7.82
N LYS A 715 -1.64 -34.16 -8.53
CA LYS A 715 -0.47 -34.83 -9.08
C LYS A 715 0.24 -33.94 -10.12
N LEU A 716 -0.50 -33.42 -11.10
CA LEU A 716 0.05 -32.54 -12.14
C LEU A 716 0.63 -31.25 -11.54
N GLN A 717 -0.09 -30.66 -10.58
CA GLN A 717 0.39 -29.49 -9.83
C GLN A 717 1.70 -29.75 -9.09
N LYS A 718 1.78 -30.88 -8.38
CA LYS A 718 3.00 -31.31 -7.69
C LYS A 718 4.16 -31.50 -8.64
N GLU A 719 3.94 -32.15 -9.76
CA GLU A 719 4.98 -32.36 -10.80
C GLU A 719 5.48 -31.04 -11.39
N TYR A 720 4.58 -30.07 -11.65
CA TYR A 720 4.96 -28.75 -12.10
C TYR A 720 5.78 -28.01 -11.04
N LEU A 721 5.32 -27.93 -9.80
CA LEU A 721 6.02 -27.25 -8.70
C LEU A 721 7.39 -27.88 -8.40
N GLN A 722 7.50 -29.21 -8.46
CA GLN A 722 8.78 -29.89 -8.28
C GLN A 722 9.77 -29.54 -9.41
N SER A 723 9.31 -29.52 -10.67
CA SER A 723 10.17 -29.17 -11.81
C SER A 723 10.62 -27.71 -11.73
N LEU A 724 9.73 -26.81 -11.30
CA LEU A 724 10.03 -25.39 -11.07
C LEU A 724 11.08 -25.20 -9.96
N LYS A 725 10.88 -25.86 -8.81
CA LYS A 725 11.84 -25.83 -7.70
C LYS A 725 13.21 -26.35 -8.10
N GLN A 726 13.25 -27.40 -8.91
CA GLN A 726 14.49 -27.97 -9.39
C GLN A 726 15.23 -27.04 -10.36
N TYR A 727 14.49 -26.37 -11.27
CA TYR A 727 15.00 -25.32 -12.11
C TYR A 727 15.60 -24.16 -11.29
N MET A 728 14.85 -23.63 -10.31
CA MET A 728 15.29 -22.53 -9.45
C MET A 728 16.59 -22.89 -8.71
N LYS A 729 16.63 -24.07 -8.07
CA LYS A 729 17.82 -24.54 -7.38
C LYS A 729 19.03 -24.64 -8.32
N ASN A 730 18.85 -25.17 -9.53
CA ASN A 730 19.92 -25.33 -10.50
C ASN A 730 20.48 -24.00 -11.00
N THR A 731 19.62 -23.01 -11.27
CA THR A 731 20.04 -21.66 -11.68
C THR A 731 20.79 -20.94 -10.55
N ASP A 732 20.26 -20.96 -9.33
CA ASP A 732 20.87 -20.31 -8.17
C ASP A 732 22.24 -20.92 -7.86
N GLU A 733 22.34 -22.24 -7.85
CA GLU A 733 23.60 -22.95 -7.59
C GLU A 733 24.63 -22.68 -8.68
N SER A 734 24.21 -22.70 -9.95
CA SER A 734 25.10 -22.39 -11.07
C SER A 734 25.69 -20.97 -10.92
N TYR A 735 24.86 -19.96 -10.73
CA TYR A 735 25.33 -18.59 -10.64
C TYR A 735 26.20 -18.34 -9.41
N LEU A 736 25.85 -18.93 -8.27
CA LEU A 736 26.62 -18.81 -7.03
C LEU A 736 28.06 -19.34 -7.19
N GLN A 737 28.24 -20.47 -7.90
CA GLN A 737 29.57 -21.02 -8.17
C GLN A 737 30.43 -20.06 -8.98
N LEU A 738 29.88 -19.42 -10.01
CA LEU A 738 30.56 -18.41 -10.81
C LEU A 738 30.96 -17.19 -9.96
N MET A 739 30.02 -16.70 -9.14
CA MET A 739 30.26 -15.53 -8.32
C MET A 739 31.28 -15.78 -7.22
N ASN A 740 31.29 -16.98 -6.61
CA ASN A 740 32.30 -17.37 -5.63
C ASN A 740 33.71 -17.39 -6.27
N LEU A 741 33.85 -18.00 -7.44
CA LEU A 741 35.14 -18.03 -8.15
C LEU A 741 35.60 -16.61 -8.49
N LYS A 742 34.72 -15.76 -9.01
CA LYS A 742 35.04 -14.34 -9.31
C LYS A 742 35.49 -13.57 -8.07
N LYS A 743 34.78 -13.74 -6.94
CA LYS A 743 35.13 -13.10 -5.67
C LYS A 743 36.50 -13.54 -5.17
N GLU A 744 36.77 -14.85 -5.20
CA GLU A 744 38.08 -15.38 -4.82
C GLU A 744 39.21 -14.77 -5.67
N ILE A 745 39.01 -14.61 -6.99
CA ILE A 745 40.02 -13.99 -7.86
C ILE A 745 40.18 -12.50 -7.54
N GLN A 746 39.11 -11.78 -7.21
CA GLN A 746 39.16 -10.35 -6.89
C GLN A 746 39.78 -10.03 -5.54
N ASP A 747 39.80 -10.97 -4.59
CA ASP A 747 40.33 -10.78 -3.23
C ASP A 747 41.86 -10.62 -3.15
N ILE A 748 42.55 -10.65 -4.29
CA ILE A 748 44.02 -10.58 -4.40
C ILE A 748 44.62 -9.38 -3.64
N LYS A 749 43.99 -8.22 -3.67
CA LYS A 749 44.48 -7.02 -2.96
C LYS A 749 44.46 -7.20 -1.45
N ASN A 750 43.38 -7.81 -0.96
CA ASN A 750 43.21 -8.07 0.47
C ASN A 750 44.21 -9.12 0.97
N ILE A 751 44.47 -10.16 0.15
CA ILE A 751 45.45 -11.20 0.44
C ILE A 751 46.83 -10.58 0.55
N ASN A 752 47.24 -9.71 -0.37
CA ASN A 752 48.54 -9.01 -0.34
C ASN A 752 48.70 -8.15 0.93
N LEU A 753 47.62 -7.50 1.40
CA LEU A 753 47.63 -6.76 2.65
C LEU A 753 47.87 -7.70 3.85
N ILE A 754 47.17 -8.84 3.88
CA ILE A 754 47.32 -9.83 4.94
C ILE A 754 48.77 -10.42 4.96
N ILE A 755 49.32 -10.73 3.80
CA ILE A 755 50.73 -11.18 3.70
C ILE A 755 51.66 -10.15 4.32
N ALA A 756 51.51 -8.87 3.95
CA ALA A 756 52.33 -7.80 4.50
C ALA A 756 52.16 -7.65 6.05
N GLU A 757 50.92 -7.76 6.55
CA GLU A 757 50.65 -7.69 7.99
C GLU A 757 51.28 -8.89 8.74
N ILE A 758 51.20 -10.12 8.20
CA ILE A 758 51.82 -11.31 8.83
C ILE A 758 53.38 -11.20 8.77
N GLU A 759 53.96 -10.77 7.64
CA GLU A 759 55.39 -10.56 7.52
C GLU A 759 55.90 -9.49 8.50
N GLN A 760 55.17 -8.37 8.64
CA GLN A 760 55.51 -7.34 9.62
C GLN A 760 55.37 -7.85 11.06
N LEU A 761 54.37 -8.67 11.34
CA LEU A 761 54.18 -9.29 12.64
C LEU A 761 55.35 -10.23 12.97
N ASN A 762 55.74 -11.11 12.05
CA ASN A 762 56.81 -12.06 12.19
C ASN A 762 58.18 -11.39 12.44
N ASN A 763 58.45 -10.26 11.79
CA ASN A 763 59.68 -9.49 11.98
C ASN A 763 59.77 -8.81 13.35
N ASN A 764 58.65 -8.61 14.04
CA ASN A 764 58.58 -7.89 15.29
C ASN A 764 58.00 -8.72 16.46
N LEU A 765 57.89 -10.03 16.36
CA LEU A 765 57.26 -10.91 17.36
C LEU A 765 57.78 -10.70 18.75
N PHE A 766 59.14 -10.50 18.92
CA PHE A 766 59.79 -10.28 20.21
C PHE A 766 59.55 -8.88 20.83
N LYS A 767 58.94 -7.93 20.06
CA LYS A 767 58.71 -6.56 20.51
C LYS A 767 57.33 -6.36 21.10
N PHE A 768 56.40 -7.26 20.86
CA PHE A 768 55.01 -7.15 21.28
C PHE A 768 54.77 -7.86 22.61
N SER A 769 53.93 -7.26 23.44
CA SER A 769 53.39 -7.96 24.61
C SER A 769 52.47 -9.10 24.18
N LYS A 770 52.15 -10.01 25.11
CA LYS A 770 51.27 -11.14 24.87
C LYS A 770 49.89 -10.67 24.41
N GLU A 771 49.35 -9.62 25.03
CA GLU A 771 48.06 -9.04 24.74
C GLU A 771 48.02 -8.39 23.34
N GLU A 772 49.04 -7.60 23.01
CA GLU A 772 49.21 -6.96 21.71
C GLU A 772 49.33 -7.99 20.58
N LEU A 773 50.06 -9.06 20.81
CA LEU A 773 50.21 -10.11 19.83
C LEU A 773 48.90 -10.87 19.57
N ASN A 774 48.16 -11.15 20.64
CA ASN A 774 46.86 -11.77 20.55
C ASN A 774 45.86 -10.86 19.79
N GLU A 775 45.85 -9.56 20.09
CA GLU A 775 44.99 -8.62 19.38
C GLU A 775 45.30 -8.53 17.89
N LYS A 776 46.60 -8.49 17.51
CA LYS A 776 47.03 -8.44 16.11
C LYS A 776 46.66 -9.71 15.34
N LEU A 777 46.90 -10.89 15.93
CA LEU A 777 46.55 -12.16 15.33
C LEU A 777 45.02 -12.31 15.17
N ASN A 778 44.25 -11.91 16.18
CA ASN A 778 42.79 -11.91 16.05
C ASN A 778 42.29 -10.97 14.93
N LYS A 779 42.94 -9.80 14.75
CA LYS A 779 42.61 -8.90 13.64
C LYS A 779 42.88 -9.54 12.28
N ILE A 780 44.05 -10.22 12.14
CA ILE A 780 44.38 -10.94 10.90
C ILE A 780 43.41 -12.10 10.68
N LEU A 781 43.05 -12.84 11.74
CA LEU A 781 42.06 -13.91 11.67
C LEU A 781 40.71 -13.39 11.17
N GLU A 782 40.21 -12.28 11.73
CA GLU A 782 38.96 -11.64 11.29
C GLU A 782 39.02 -11.21 9.80
N GLN A 783 40.19 -10.78 9.33
CA GLN A 783 40.40 -10.41 7.94
C GLN A 783 40.42 -11.66 7.03
N THR A 784 41.09 -12.73 7.44
CA THR A 784 41.14 -13.99 6.66
C THR A 784 39.78 -14.68 6.59
N ASP A 785 38.99 -14.66 7.67
CA ASP A 785 37.65 -15.25 7.72
C ASP A 785 36.65 -14.56 6.79
N LYS A 786 36.89 -13.29 6.45
CA LYS A 786 36.09 -12.55 5.47
C LYS A 786 36.41 -12.91 4.01
N LEU A 787 37.54 -13.58 3.76
CA LEU A 787 37.98 -13.96 2.42
C LEU A 787 37.52 -15.37 2.04
N SER A 788 37.09 -15.51 0.80
CA SER A 788 36.64 -16.80 0.29
C SER A 788 37.83 -17.75 0.02
N GLY A 789 37.72 -19.02 0.45
CA GLY A 789 38.71 -20.07 0.18
C GLY A 789 39.94 -20.04 1.13
N MET A 790 39.89 -19.31 2.24
CA MET A 790 41.00 -19.11 3.17
C MET A 790 40.93 -19.96 4.45
N ALA A 791 40.10 -20.99 4.50
CA ALA A 791 39.89 -21.78 5.72
C ALA A 791 41.21 -22.32 6.31
N SER A 792 42.09 -22.91 5.49
CA SER A 792 43.37 -23.44 5.98
C SER A 792 44.33 -22.37 6.49
N VAL A 793 44.22 -21.15 5.95
CA VAL A 793 45.00 -19.99 6.45
C VAL A 793 44.43 -19.51 7.79
N SER A 794 43.08 -19.39 7.87
CA SER A 794 42.40 -19.04 9.12
C SER A 794 42.70 -20.05 10.21
N ASP A 795 42.69 -21.35 9.92
CA ASP A 795 43.06 -22.39 10.89
C ASP A 795 44.50 -22.23 11.39
N ALA A 796 45.46 -21.93 10.50
CA ALA A 796 46.87 -21.70 10.90
C ALA A 796 47.02 -20.43 11.79
N ILE A 797 46.33 -19.34 11.45
CA ILE A 797 46.34 -18.09 12.25
C ILE A 797 45.62 -18.32 13.58
N TYR A 798 44.49 -19.04 13.59
CA TYR A 798 43.80 -19.41 14.84
C TYR A 798 44.71 -20.24 15.76
N ALA A 799 45.39 -21.24 15.22
CA ALA A 799 46.35 -22.01 15.98
C ALA A 799 47.51 -21.15 16.54
N ALA A 800 47.99 -20.18 15.75
CA ALA A 800 48.97 -19.20 16.22
C ALA A 800 48.44 -18.32 17.38
N THR A 801 47.16 -17.91 17.29
CA THR A 801 46.49 -17.14 18.34
C THR A 801 46.40 -17.93 19.66
N GLU A 802 46.01 -19.20 19.59
CA GLU A 802 45.99 -20.07 20.79
C GLU A 802 47.37 -20.22 21.47
N LYS A 803 48.47 -20.23 20.69
CA LYS A 803 49.83 -20.32 21.23
C LYS A 803 50.29 -19.03 21.94
N THR A 804 49.62 -17.90 21.77
CA THR A 804 49.90 -16.69 22.55
C THR A 804 49.64 -16.89 24.04
N LYS A 805 48.72 -17.78 24.42
CA LYS A 805 48.40 -18.11 25.82
C LYS A 805 49.61 -18.62 26.57
N ASN A 806 50.50 -19.38 25.91
CA ASN A 806 51.69 -20.00 26.47
C ASN A 806 52.97 -19.26 26.12
N ASN A 807 52.90 -18.11 25.48
CA ASN A 807 54.03 -17.32 25.02
C ASN A 807 55.03 -18.10 24.13
N ALA A 808 54.54 -19.05 23.36
CA ALA A 808 55.32 -19.95 22.50
C ALA A 808 55.71 -19.25 21.18
N ILE A 809 56.59 -18.25 21.23
CA ILE A 809 56.93 -17.37 20.08
C ILE A 809 57.43 -18.13 18.85
N GLU A 810 58.25 -19.14 19.03
CA GLU A 810 58.75 -19.95 17.89
C GLU A 810 57.64 -20.79 17.23
N GLU A 811 56.70 -21.32 18.01
CA GLU A 811 55.53 -22.01 17.45
C GLU A 811 54.62 -21.04 16.69
N ILE A 812 54.38 -19.83 17.23
CA ILE A 812 53.65 -18.76 16.57
C ILE A 812 54.32 -18.40 15.23
N ARG A 813 55.62 -18.23 15.22
CA ARG A 813 56.39 -17.96 13.99
C ARG A 813 56.26 -19.08 12.96
N SER A 814 56.32 -20.32 13.38
CA SER A 814 56.16 -21.48 12.50
C SER A 814 54.76 -21.54 11.88
N LEU A 815 53.73 -21.30 12.68
CA LEU A 815 52.34 -21.28 12.20
C LEU A 815 52.06 -20.10 11.27
N ASN A 816 52.57 -18.91 11.59
CA ASN A 816 52.49 -17.75 10.70
C ASN A 816 53.22 -17.98 9.38
N ASN A 817 54.39 -18.64 9.40
CA ASN A 817 55.11 -19.01 8.18
C ASN A 817 54.32 -20.02 7.36
N ASN A 818 53.67 -20.99 7.96
CA ASN A 818 52.77 -21.90 7.28
C ASN A 818 51.62 -21.14 6.60
N ALA A 819 50.99 -20.19 7.34
CA ALA A 819 49.95 -19.33 6.76
C ALA A 819 50.50 -18.51 5.58
N LEU A 820 51.68 -17.94 5.67
CA LEU A 820 52.35 -17.21 4.58
C LEU A 820 52.61 -18.09 3.37
N ASP A 821 53.11 -19.32 3.54
CA ASP A 821 53.35 -20.24 2.46
C ASP A 821 52.04 -20.62 1.72
N LEU A 822 50.97 -20.88 2.49
CA LEU A 822 49.64 -21.12 1.91
C LEU A 822 49.14 -19.90 1.14
N LEU A 823 49.26 -18.70 1.68
CA LEU A 823 48.85 -17.46 0.98
C LEU A 823 49.72 -17.23 -0.26
N LYS A 824 51.03 -17.39 -0.19
CA LYS A 824 51.94 -17.22 -1.34
C LYS A 824 51.73 -18.29 -2.42
N GLN A 825 51.28 -19.45 -2.09
CA GLN A 825 50.91 -20.49 -3.03
C GLN A 825 49.56 -20.15 -3.70
N ASP A 826 48.58 -19.70 -2.89
CA ASP A 826 47.25 -19.35 -3.38
C ASP A 826 47.25 -18.10 -4.28
N ILE A 827 48.09 -17.10 -3.99
CA ILE A 827 48.15 -15.86 -4.78
C ILE A 827 48.65 -16.10 -6.21
N LYS A 828 49.54 -17.09 -6.45
CA LYS A 828 50.12 -17.37 -7.76
C LYS A 828 49.04 -17.63 -8.82
N TRP A 829 48.09 -18.50 -8.51
CA TRP A 829 47.04 -18.81 -9.46
C TRP A 829 46.05 -17.67 -9.59
N ARG A 830 45.79 -16.93 -8.50
CA ARG A 830 44.87 -15.77 -8.52
C ARG A 830 45.42 -14.64 -9.39
N GLU A 831 46.71 -14.37 -9.36
CA GLU A 831 47.31 -13.34 -10.22
C GLU A 831 47.16 -13.67 -11.70
N ILE A 832 47.39 -14.89 -12.09
CA ILE A 832 47.18 -15.33 -13.46
C ILE A 832 45.69 -15.25 -13.83
N ALA A 833 44.80 -15.74 -12.92
CA ALA A 833 43.36 -15.70 -13.13
C ALA A 833 42.83 -14.26 -13.20
N PHE A 834 43.38 -13.34 -12.44
CA PHE A 834 42.98 -11.94 -12.44
C PHE A 834 43.25 -11.27 -13.79
N GLN A 835 44.41 -11.61 -14.39
CA GLN A 835 44.80 -11.02 -15.69
C GLN A 835 44.13 -11.72 -16.89
N GLN A 836 44.06 -13.04 -16.88
CA GLN A 836 43.65 -13.81 -18.06
C GLN A 836 42.20 -14.28 -18.02
N LEU A 837 41.70 -14.68 -16.85
CA LEU A 837 40.38 -15.29 -16.72
C LEU A 837 39.27 -14.29 -16.32
N LEU A 838 39.56 -13.43 -15.38
CA LEU A 838 38.54 -12.51 -14.83
C LEU A 838 37.87 -11.59 -15.87
N PRO A 839 38.56 -11.03 -16.86
CA PRO A 839 37.91 -10.24 -17.92
C PRO A 839 36.88 -11.05 -18.71
N SER A 840 37.19 -12.31 -19.05
CA SER A 840 36.30 -13.23 -19.75
C SER A 840 35.10 -13.61 -18.89
N LEU A 841 35.32 -13.92 -17.61
CA LEU A 841 34.24 -14.22 -16.65
C LEU A 841 33.32 -12.98 -16.38
N ASN A 842 33.89 -11.78 -16.39
CA ASN A 842 33.08 -10.55 -16.24
C ASN A 842 32.20 -10.30 -17.47
N LYS A 843 32.68 -10.57 -18.66
CA LYS A 843 31.88 -10.50 -19.88
C LYS A 843 30.77 -11.53 -19.86
N TYR A 844 31.11 -12.77 -19.54
CA TYR A 844 30.19 -13.88 -19.45
C TYR A 844 29.10 -13.64 -18.40
N GLU A 845 29.46 -13.17 -17.21
CA GLU A 845 28.49 -12.86 -16.13
C GLU A 845 27.46 -11.84 -16.60
N LYS A 846 27.89 -10.79 -17.32
CA LYS A 846 26.96 -9.80 -17.89
C LYS A 846 25.96 -10.43 -18.86
N GLU A 847 26.37 -11.45 -19.62
CA GLU A 847 25.52 -12.11 -20.61
C GLU A 847 24.47 -13.05 -19.96
N ILE A 848 24.79 -13.67 -18.82
CA ILE A 848 23.88 -14.58 -18.09
C ILE A 848 23.16 -13.94 -16.90
N ARG A 849 23.52 -12.72 -16.52
CA ARG A 849 23.03 -12.03 -15.34
C ARG A 849 21.50 -11.88 -15.32
N ASP A 850 20.93 -11.46 -16.44
CA ASP A 850 19.49 -11.22 -16.56
C ASP A 850 18.67 -12.51 -16.77
N THR A 851 19.33 -13.66 -16.78
CA THR A 851 18.73 -14.98 -16.91
C THR A 851 19.11 -15.88 -15.75
N ILE A 852 20.21 -16.63 -15.87
CA ILE A 852 20.66 -17.57 -14.83
C ILE A 852 20.94 -16.85 -13.50
N GLY A 853 21.48 -15.63 -13.55
CA GLY A 853 21.83 -14.84 -12.37
C GLY A 853 20.70 -13.97 -11.81
N LEU A 854 19.55 -13.86 -12.49
CA LEU A 854 18.53 -12.86 -12.15
C LEU A 854 18.03 -12.91 -10.70
N ARG A 855 17.85 -14.10 -10.14
CA ARG A 855 17.37 -14.29 -8.76
C ARG A 855 18.44 -14.02 -7.70
N SER A 856 19.72 -14.12 -8.05
CA SER A 856 20.87 -13.98 -7.16
C SER A 856 21.62 -12.66 -7.31
N GLN A 857 21.19 -11.78 -8.21
CA GLN A 857 21.78 -10.44 -8.35
C GLN A 857 21.45 -9.56 -7.14
N THR A 858 22.29 -8.56 -6.85
CA THR A 858 22.11 -7.66 -5.71
C THR A 858 20.90 -6.75 -5.87
N ASN A 859 20.64 -6.24 -7.08
CA ASN A 859 19.55 -5.30 -7.36
C ASN A 859 18.91 -5.64 -8.70
N LEU A 860 17.60 -5.40 -8.81
CA LEU A 860 16.88 -5.45 -10.07
C LEU A 860 17.29 -4.29 -10.97
N THR A 861 17.35 -4.51 -12.29
CA THR A 861 17.40 -3.42 -13.26
C THR A 861 16.04 -2.71 -13.31
N LYS A 862 16.03 -1.46 -13.81
CA LYS A 862 14.80 -0.69 -13.96
C LYS A 862 13.76 -1.41 -14.82
N GLU A 863 14.20 -2.10 -15.88
CA GLU A 863 13.32 -2.86 -16.79
C GLU A 863 12.69 -4.06 -16.07
N GLN A 864 13.49 -4.81 -15.31
CA GLN A 864 13.03 -5.94 -14.51
C GLN A 864 12.02 -5.48 -13.45
N ALA A 865 12.31 -4.39 -12.74
CA ALA A 865 11.43 -3.82 -11.72
C ALA A 865 10.09 -3.35 -12.32
N ILE A 866 10.10 -2.73 -13.50
CA ILE A 866 8.89 -2.34 -14.23
C ILE A 866 8.07 -3.58 -14.59
N TYR A 867 8.69 -4.62 -15.15
CA TYR A 867 7.99 -5.85 -15.53
C TYR A 867 7.32 -6.52 -14.32
N VAL A 868 8.03 -6.61 -13.19
CA VAL A 868 7.48 -7.19 -11.95
C VAL A 868 6.31 -6.36 -11.43
N ALA A 869 6.41 -5.02 -11.48
CA ALA A 869 5.33 -4.13 -11.07
C ALA A 869 4.08 -4.28 -11.95
N GLU A 870 4.25 -4.36 -13.27
CA GLU A 870 3.16 -4.60 -14.22
C GLU A 870 2.50 -5.96 -13.97
N CYS A 871 3.30 -7.02 -13.83
CA CYS A 871 2.82 -8.37 -13.53
C CYS A 871 2.01 -8.41 -12.22
N ASN A 872 2.47 -7.72 -11.17
CA ASN A 872 1.78 -7.68 -9.88
C ASN A 872 0.54 -6.77 -9.86
N ALA A 873 0.40 -5.87 -10.84
CA ALA A 873 -0.72 -4.92 -10.90
C ALA A 873 -2.05 -5.56 -11.33
N HIS A 874 -2.02 -6.75 -11.90
CA HIS A 874 -3.20 -7.47 -12.34
C HIS A 874 -3.75 -8.41 -11.26
N HIS A 875 -5.07 -8.62 -11.29
CA HIS A 875 -5.72 -9.65 -10.47
C HIS A 875 -5.54 -11.01 -11.15
N GLU A 876 -5.16 -12.00 -10.35
CA GLU A 876 -4.95 -13.38 -10.83
C GLU A 876 -5.90 -14.33 -10.10
N ASP A 877 -6.63 -15.15 -10.86
CA ASP A 877 -7.48 -16.20 -10.32
C ASP A 877 -6.61 -17.28 -9.65
N ILE A 878 -6.83 -17.51 -8.36
CA ILE A 878 -6.15 -18.53 -7.56
C ILE A 878 -7.10 -19.64 -7.09
N SER A 879 -8.33 -19.68 -7.59
CA SER A 879 -9.40 -20.58 -7.10
C SER A 879 -9.05 -22.06 -7.22
N LEU A 880 -8.29 -22.47 -8.24
CA LEU A 880 -7.87 -23.86 -8.42
C LEU A 880 -6.87 -24.37 -7.35
N HIS A 881 -6.31 -23.47 -6.57
CA HIS A 881 -5.38 -23.82 -5.49
C HIS A 881 -6.05 -24.04 -4.14
N PHE A 882 -7.38 -23.84 -4.06
CA PHE A 882 -8.22 -24.02 -2.86
C PHE A 882 -8.98 -25.31 -2.86
#